data_48fb2a2a4b76e7c8d95f158e94251728
#
_entry.id   48fb2a2a4b76e7c8d95f158e94251728
#
_cell.length_a   1.000
_cell.length_b   1.000
_cell.length_c   1.000
_cell.angle_alpha   90.00
_cell.angle_beta   90.00
_cell.angle_gamma   90.00
#
_symmetry.space_group_name_H-M   'P 1'
#
loop_
_entity.id
_entity.type
_entity.pdbx_description
1 polymer ?
#
loop_
_entity_poly.entity_id
_entity_poly.type
_entity_poly.pdbx_seq_one_letter_code
_entity_poly.pdbx_strand_id
1 'polypeptide(L)'
;MLRILHTWPTLLAGVLVTVMAISGAVLSLEPAVARFSQPVGQTVAEDTTVASLASGVVAHFSDPQKIVRRASGQVVVYHANADGFAADLVDPATGASLGSYQPSVFFQTVTELHRSLFAGETGRIATGIGAAVMILLSVGGVLLLVTRSGGWRKLLKPSSGTFAQRLHVEAGRIAVAGLGILAVTGLFMSLTSFGLIGAPAEDSFLSFAESSGGPALAVADMPALQNVDIADLRELVFPAKGDALDVFGLTVAQGSGFIDQATGDFLSFSANTPAESLYQLAYTLHTGQGAWGYALVLGIAGLSVPVLFVSGMATWVRRVRRSVRIAGNVHAGRADTVMLVGSEGNSTWGFARSLHAALKAQGLVVHTASMNDLAGSYPSAKRLIVLAATYGDGDAPASASRFMSRLAGFSSQTDLAVSVVGFGDRSFPAFCAYAKQVEGALKDMGVAELLPMATVDRQSTQQFAAWSHDLGKAIGIDLHVEHTADLPDLNEWECVARKDFGQAYQTPKSILRFRAVQTKPGRFGLSRAARPSFKAGDLIGILPKGSDVPRFYSLASSASDGFLEIAVSKHPGGLCSGQLCNLGPGDRIAGFIQPNARFNMPRGKAPVILIGAGTGVAPLVGMVRANDALKPAYLFAGSRDPQSDQLYREEIDTFRKSGRVRNVSYSFSRVPGGAYVQDALRANAEELRRMVRQGADIMICGGTSMAEGVSKALDDVLGPLGLTVQKLRADGRYQEDVY
;
A
#
# COMPACT_ATOMS: atom_id res chain seq x y z
N MET A 1 12.73 0.46 -13.93
CA MET A 1 13.96 0.70 -13.16
C MET A 1 13.68 1.05 -11.70
N LEU A 2 13.02 2.16 -11.36
CA LEU A 2 12.75 2.59 -9.96
C LEU A 2 12.14 1.49 -9.06
N ARG A 3 11.16 0.71 -9.55
CA ARG A 3 10.55 -0.38 -8.79
C ARG A 3 11.52 -1.52 -8.48
N ILE A 4 12.45 -1.82 -9.38
CA ILE A 4 13.49 -2.83 -9.16
C ILE A 4 14.43 -2.35 -8.06
N LEU A 5 14.89 -1.08 -8.14
CA LEU A 5 15.75 -0.43 -7.14
C LEU A 5 15.10 -0.32 -5.75
N HIS A 6 13.77 -0.30 -5.65
CA HIS A 6 13.08 -0.32 -4.37
C HIS A 6 12.81 -1.75 -3.87
N THR A 7 12.48 -2.70 -4.75
CA THR A 7 12.07 -4.06 -4.34
C THR A 7 13.24 -4.95 -3.97
N TRP A 8 14.31 -4.99 -4.78
CA TRP A 8 15.43 -5.91 -4.53
C TRP A 8 16.23 -5.57 -3.25
N PRO A 9 16.57 -4.29 -2.97
CA PRO A 9 17.18 -3.96 -1.70
C PRO A 9 16.30 -4.30 -0.49
N THR A 10 14.98 -4.10 -0.61
CA THR A 10 14.03 -4.52 0.46
C THR A 10 14.08 -6.02 0.70
N LEU A 11 14.15 -6.84 -0.35
CA LEU A 11 14.22 -8.31 -0.21
C LEU A 11 15.54 -8.78 0.39
N LEU A 12 16.65 -8.12 0.03
CA LEU A 12 18.01 -8.50 0.48
C LEU A 12 18.32 -7.99 1.89
N ALA A 13 18.01 -6.75 2.19
CA ALA A 13 18.39 -6.08 3.43
C ALA A 13 17.21 -5.75 4.37
N GLY A 14 15.97 -6.08 3.97
CA GLY A 14 14.78 -5.68 4.72
C GLY A 14 14.70 -6.24 6.13
N VAL A 15 15.21 -7.45 6.37
CA VAL A 15 15.30 -8.04 7.72
C VAL A 15 16.30 -7.26 8.56
N LEU A 16 17.51 -6.98 8.03
CA LEU A 16 18.53 -6.19 8.69
C LEU A 16 17.99 -4.81 9.09
N VAL A 17 17.43 -4.07 8.14
CA VAL A 17 16.85 -2.73 8.37
C VAL A 17 15.71 -2.79 9.39
N THR A 18 14.92 -3.88 9.41
CA THR A 18 13.84 -4.08 10.38
C THR A 18 14.40 -4.29 11.79
N VAL A 19 15.46 -5.08 11.96
CA VAL A 19 16.13 -5.28 13.27
C VAL A 19 16.70 -3.97 13.79
N MET A 20 17.41 -3.21 12.93
CA MET A 20 17.94 -1.90 13.27
C MET A 20 16.82 -0.93 13.67
N ALA A 21 15.70 -0.91 12.93
CA ALA A 21 14.59 -0.01 13.22
C ALA A 21 13.89 -0.34 14.54
N ILE A 22 13.70 -1.62 14.84
CA ILE A 22 13.09 -2.05 16.11
C ILE A 22 14.02 -1.73 17.28
N SER A 23 15.32 -2.06 17.19
CA SER A 23 16.29 -1.74 18.23
C SER A 23 16.44 -0.24 18.44
N GLY A 24 16.47 0.57 17.37
CA GLY A 24 16.45 2.03 17.45
C GLY A 24 15.18 2.59 18.09
N ALA A 25 14.02 2.01 17.78
CA ALA A 25 12.76 2.40 18.42
C ALA A 25 12.73 2.08 19.93
N VAL A 26 13.34 0.98 20.35
CA VAL A 26 13.53 0.66 21.77
C VAL A 26 14.47 1.68 22.43
N LEU A 27 15.60 2.02 21.79
CA LEU A 27 16.53 3.03 22.30
C LEU A 27 15.92 4.41 22.39
N SER A 28 14.95 4.75 21.55
CA SER A 28 14.24 6.03 21.61
C SER A 28 13.42 6.22 22.88
N LEU A 29 13.17 5.14 23.64
CA LEU A 29 12.52 5.22 24.95
C LEU A 29 13.51 5.62 26.06
N GLU A 30 14.80 5.40 25.89
CA GLU A 30 15.81 5.68 26.92
C GLU A 30 15.79 7.14 27.42
N PRO A 31 15.71 8.19 26.56
CA PRO A 31 15.62 9.58 27.01
C PRO A 31 14.37 9.86 27.85
N ALA A 32 13.24 9.23 27.52
CA ALA A 32 12.01 9.37 28.29
C ALA A 32 12.11 8.63 29.65
N VAL A 33 12.61 7.38 29.63
CA VAL A 33 12.84 6.63 30.88
C VAL A 33 13.80 7.39 31.79
N ALA A 34 14.93 7.88 31.27
CA ALA A 34 15.87 8.66 32.03
C ALA A 34 15.25 9.93 32.63
N ARG A 35 14.38 10.62 31.88
CA ARG A 35 13.68 11.82 32.35
C ARG A 35 12.67 11.52 33.46
N PHE A 36 11.87 10.47 33.33
CA PHE A 36 10.82 10.16 34.28
C PHE A 36 11.29 9.32 35.47
N SER A 37 12.51 8.78 35.44
CA SER A 37 13.14 8.06 36.54
C SER A 37 14.02 8.97 37.42
N GLN A 38 13.97 10.28 37.23
CA GLN A 38 14.75 11.21 38.05
C GLN A 38 14.23 11.21 39.47
N PRO A 39 15.09 11.12 40.50
CA PRO A 39 14.70 11.34 41.90
C PRO A 39 14.11 12.74 42.08
N VAL A 40 13.12 12.85 42.96
CA VAL A 40 12.53 14.14 43.32
C VAL A 40 13.63 14.99 44.00
N GLY A 41 13.93 16.17 43.44
CA GLY A 41 14.95 17.11 44.00
C GLY A 41 16.04 17.55 43.01
N GLN A 42 16.09 16.98 41.79
CA GLN A 42 17.09 17.40 40.75
C GLN A 42 16.63 18.62 39.95
N THR A 43 16.03 19.61 40.53
CA THR A 43 15.86 20.92 39.89
C THR A 43 17.14 21.72 40.06
N VAL A 44 17.89 21.88 38.96
CA VAL A 44 19.04 22.81 38.90
C VAL A 44 18.49 24.21 39.09
N ALA A 45 18.98 24.92 40.12
CA ALA A 45 18.71 26.35 40.22
C ALA A 45 19.35 27.07 39.02
N GLU A 46 18.65 28.08 38.48
CA GLU A 46 19.07 28.78 37.24
C GLU A 46 20.51 29.39 37.34
N ASP A 47 21.08 29.53 38.52
CA ASP A 47 22.40 30.12 38.76
C ASP A 47 23.48 29.14 39.27
N THR A 48 23.30 27.81 39.06
CA THR A 48 24.26 26.81 39.53
C THR A 48 25.46 26.75 38.60
N THR A 49 26.66 27.09 39.06
CA THR A 49 27.88 27.00 38.30
C THR A 49 28.59 25.67 38.47
N VAL A 50 29.46 25.32 37.51
CA VAL A 50 30.29 24.11 37.57
C VAL A 50 31.21 24.16 38.81
N ALA A 51 31.71 25.33 39.21
CA ALA A 51 32.48 25.50 40.44
C ALA A 51 31.72 25.09 41.70
N SER A 52 30.44 25.50 41.83
CA SER A 52 29.60 25.15 42.97
C SER A 52 29.34 23.66 43.08
N LEU A 53 28.97 23.03 41.94
CA LEU A 53 28.80 21.59 41.84
C LEU A 53 30.07 20.82 42.19
N ALA A 54 31.21 21.18 41.55
CA ALA A 54 32.48 20.49 41.76
C ALA A 54 32.99 20.63 43.20
N SER A 55 32.81 21.81 43.83
CA SER A 55 33.08 22.03 45.25
C SER A 55 32.25 21.13 46.17
N GLY A 56 30.95 21.02 45.90
CA GLY A 56 30.07 20.10 46.61
C GLY A 56 30.51 18.64 46.44
N VAL A 57 30.89 18.23 45.24
CA VAL A 57 31.40 16.88 44.97
C VAL A 57 32.69 16.60 45.77
N VAL A 58 33.67 17.50 45.73
CA VAL A 58 34.89 17.34 46.52
C VAL A 58 34.65 17.26 48.03
N ALA A 59 33.62 17.92 48.54
CA ALA A 59 33.23 17.83 49.95
C ALA A 59 32.62 16.46 50.33
N HIS A 60 31.96 15.76 49.41
CA HIS A 60 31.29 14.50 49.69
C HIS A 60 32.06 13.26 49.21
N PHE A 61 32.95 13.38 48.24
CA PHE A 61 33.73 12.26 47.65
C PHE A 61 35.23 12.47 47.92
N SER A 62 35.89 11.45 48.45
CA SER A 62 37.30 11.51 48.84
C SER A 62 38.25 11.51 47.65
N ASP A 63 37.83 10.98 46.52
CA ASP A 63 38.67 10.86 45.30
C ASP A 63 37.76 10.88 44.05
N PRO A 64 37.17 12.05 43.74
CA PRO A 64 36.36 12.20 42.53
C PRO A 64 37.29 12.20 41.29
N GLN A 65 36.96 11.35 40.30
CA GLN A 65 37.71 11.21 39.05
C GLN A 65 37.10 12.09 37.97
N LYS A 66 35.77 12.07 37.84
CA LYS A 66 35.05 12.91 36.90
C LYS A 66 33.60 13.13 37.23
N ILE A 67 33.07 14.25 36.79
CA ILE A 67 31.66 14.59 36.77
C ILE A 67 31.17 14.53 35.33
N VAL A 68 30.09 13.82 35.07
CA VAL A 68 29.42 13.73 33.74
C VAL A 68 27.99 14.19 33.85
N ARG A 69 27.64 15.23 33.10
CA ARG A 69 26.25 15.63 32.95
C ARG A 69 25.64 14.96 31.71
N ARG A 70 24.70 14.10 31.95
CA ARG A 70 23.99 13.37 30.88
C ARG A 70 22.98 14.27 30.15
N ALA A 71 22.63 13.93 28.91
CA ALA A 71 21.64 14.65 28.12
C ALA A 71 20.23 14.68 28.79
N SER A 72 19.94 13.77 29.72
CA SER A 72 18.74 13.79 30.56
C SER A 72 18.75 14.90 31.61
N GLY A 73 19.89 15.56 31.83
CA GLY A 73 20.12 16.52 32.91
C GLY A 73 20.68 15.90 34.19
N GLN A 74 20.71 14.57 34.30
CA GLN A 74 21.29 13.86 35.43
C GLN A 74 22.82 14.13 35.51
N VAL A 75 23.30 14.32 36.75
CA VAL A 75 24.74 14.45 37.02
C VAL A 75 25.24 13.19 37.71
N VAL A 76 26.28 12.61 37.16
CA VAL A 76 26.92 11.38 37.65
C VAL A 76 28.36 11.69 37.99
N VAL A 77 28.81 11.32 39.20
CA VAL A 77 30.18 11.40 39.67
C VAL A 77 30.78 10.01 39.62
N TYR A 78 31.91 9.89 38.92
CA TYR A 78 32.77 8.71 38.98
C TYR A 78 33.87 8.97 39.99
N HIS A 79 34.05 8.07 40.95
CA HIS A 79 34.99 8.24 42.06
C HIS A 79 35.69 6.93 42.41
N ALA A 80 36.84 7.01 42.99
CA ALA A 80 37.52 5.87 43.58
C ALA A 80 37.16 5.77 45.09
N ASN A 81 36.91 4.55 45.56
CA ASN A 81 36.71 4.23 46.97
C ASN A 81 37.54 2.99 47.35
N ALA A 82 37.39 2.51 48.60
CA ALA A 82 38.16 1.37 49.11
C ALA A 82 37.90 0.07 48.33
N ASP A 83 36.75 -0.08 47.68
CA ASP A 83 36.32 -1.24 46.91
C ASP A 83 36.66 -1.14 45.40
N GLY A 84 37.22 -0.01 44.94
CA GLY A 84 37.56 0.26 43.54
C GLY A 84 36.84 1.48 42.96
N PHE A 85 36.53 1.44 41.65
CA PHE A 85 35.83 2.53 40.98
C PHE A 85 34.30 2.37 41.13
N ALA A 86 33.64 3.46 41.49
CA ALA A 86 32.19 3.53 41.62
C ALA A 86 31.65 4.75 40.87
N ALA A 87 30.33 4.74 40.62
CA ALA A 87 29.62 5.86 40.06
C ALA A 87 28.33 6.13 40.85
N ASP A 88 28.13 7.39 41.21
CA ASP A 88 26.95 7.82 41.94
C ASP A 88 26.18 8.90 41.19
N LEU A 89 24.87 8.84 41.27
CA LEU A 89 24.02 9.96 40.90
C LEU A 89 24.07 11.00 41.99
N VAL A 90 24.27 12.27 41.63
CA VAL A 90 24.43 13.35 42.61
C VAL A 90 23.38 14.44 42.43
N ASP A 91 23.04 15.10 43.53
CA ASP A 91 22.26 16.32 43.50
C ASP A 91 23.11 17.48 42.91
N PRO A 92 22.70 18.10 41.80
CA PRO A 92 23.44 19.16 41.18
C PRO A 92 23.68 20.41 42.03
N ALA A 93 22.77 20.67 43.00
CA ALA A 93 22.87 21.84 43.86
C ALA A 93 23.87 21.66 45.03
N THR A 94 24.00 20.44 45.56
CA THR A 94 24.79 20.16 46.75
C THR A 94 26.02 19.29 46.52
N GLY A 95 26.07 18.57 45.39
CA GLY A 95 27.09 17.56 45.10
C GLY A 95 26.96 16.27 45.91
N ALA A 96 25.89 16.13 46.74
CA ALA A 96 25.69 14.98 47.60
C ALA A 96 25.22 13.77 46.79
N SER A 97 25.66 12.54 47.19
CA SER A 97 25.19 11.30 46.56
C SER A 97 23.68 11.10 46.77
N LEU A 98 22.97 10.78 45.70
CA LEU A 98 21.57 10.35 45.68
C LEU A 98 21.45 8.83 45.57
N GLY A 99 22.59 8.14 45.43
CA GLY A 99 22.67 6.69 45.30
C GLY A 99 23.52 6.22 44.13
N SER A 100 23.88 4.94 44.18
CA SER A 100 24.74 4.33 43.16
C SER A 100 24.13 4.40 41.78
N TYR A 101 24.93 4.83 40.78
CA TYR A 101 24.54 4.88 39.40
C TYR A 101 25.05 3.64 38.64
N GLN A 102 24.15 2.91 38.06
CA GLN A 102 24.47 1.81 37.16
C GLN A 102 23.78 2.02 35.80
N PRO A 103 24.53 2.04 34.68
CA PRO A 103 23.94 2.09 33.36
C PRO A 103 23.03 0.87 33.14
N SER A 104 21.87 1.09 32.55
CA SER A 104 20.93 -0.01 32.26
C SER A 104 21.56 -1.03 31.30
N VAL A 105 21.79 -2.25 31.79
CA VAL A 105 22.28 -3.40 30.99
C VAL A 105 21.39 -3.65 29.79
N PHE A 106 20.06 -3.48 29.96
CA PHE A 106 19.10 -3.61 28.86
C PHE A 106 19.41 -2.63 27.72
N PHE A 107 19.49 -1.33 27.99
CA PHE A 107 19.78 -0.35 26.94
C PHE A 107 21.20 -0.51 26.35
N GLN A 108 22.20 -0.91 27.16
CA GLN A 108 23.53 -1.24 26.65
C GLN A 108 23.47 -2.40 25.65
N THR A 109 22.77 -3.49 25.98
CA THR A 109 22.58 -4.64 25.10
C THR A 109 21.89 -4.26 23.79
N VAL A 110 20.83 -3.45 23.88
CA VAL A 110 20.08 -3.00 22.70
C VAL A 110 20.96 -2.04 21.85
N THR A 111 21.80 -1.21 22.47
CA THR A 111 22.75 -0.34 21.78
C THR A 111 23.77 -1.18 21.00
N GLU A 112 24.31 -2.23 21.60
CA GLU A 112 25.26 -3.13 20.94
C GLU A 112 24.59 -3.84 19.75
N LEU A 113 23.36 -4.32 19.93
CA LEU A 113 22.57 -4.87 18.83
C LEU A 113 22.36 -3.85 17.70
N HIS A 114 22.01 -2.59 18.06
CA HIS A 114 21.70 -1.55 17.08
C HIS A 114 22.94 -1.11 16.30
N ARG A 115 24.08 -0.96 16.97
CA ARG A 115 25.33 -0.43 16.38
C ARG A 115 26.15 -1.48 15.66
N SER A 116 26.17 -2.71 16.16
CA SER A 116 27.10 -3.75 15.71
C SER A 116 26.50 -5.13 15.51
N LEU A 117 25.19 -5.34 15.75
CA LEU A 117 24.52 -6.65 15.66
C LEU A 117 25.26 -7.75 16.48
N PHE A 118 25.94 -7.40 17.55
CA PHE A 118 26.85 -8.25 18.32
C PHE A 118 28.02 -8.85 17.51
N ALA A 119 28.34 -8.29 16.34
CA ALA A 119 29.35 -8.80 15.41
C ALA A 119 30.57 -7.85 15.26
N GLY A 120 30.78 -6.99 16.24
CA GLY A 120 31.92 -6.07 16.27
C GLY A 120 32.02 -5.17 15.03
N GLU A 121 33.21 -5.08 14.46
CA GLU A 121 33.47 -4.21 13.31
C GLU A 121 32.66 -4.62 12.06
N THR A 122 32.56 -5.92 11.77
CA THR A 122 31.76 -6.43 10.64
C THR A 122 30.30 -6.02 10.79
N GLY A 123 29.76 -6.08 12.01
CA GLY A 123 28.39 -5.64 12.31
C GLY A 123 28.22 -4.14 12.12
N ARG A 124 29.20 -3.32 12.51
CA ARG A 124 29.18 -1.86 12.27
C ARG A 124 29.15 -1.52 10.78
N ILE A 125 29.91 -2.24 9.95
CA ILE A 125 29.86 -2.10 8.49
C ILE A 125 28.44 -2.46 7.98
N ALA A 126 27.87 -3.59 8.44
CA ALA A 126 26.56 -4.03 8.03
C ALA A 126 25.46 -3.02 8.39
N THR A 127 25.51 -2.41 9.58
CA THR A 127 24.55 -1.37 9.98
C THR A 127 24.70 -0.09 9.18
N GLY A 128 25.94 0.33 8.83
CA GLY A 128 26.19 1.42 7.90
C GLY A 128 25.60 1.18 6.51
N ILE A 129 25.78 -0.02 5.96
CA ILE A 129 25.12 -0.45 4.71
C ILE A 129 23.60 -0.40 4.86
N GLY A 130 23.07 -0.86 5.98
CA GLY A 130 21.63 -0.79 6.30
C GLY A 130 21.09 0.65 6.25
N ALA A 131 21.82 1.62 6.79
CA ALA A 131 21.46 3.03 6.74
C ALA A 131 21.45 3.56 5.28
N ALA A 132 22.47 3.21 4.49
CA ALA A 132 22.52 3.57 3.06
C ALA A 132 21.34 2.96 2.26
N VAL A 133 21.02 1.70 2.51
CA VAL A 133 19.83 1.04 1.91
C VAL A 133 18.56 1.76 2.32
N MET A 134 18.42 2.19 3.57
CA MET A 134 17.22 2.90 4.04
C MET A 134 17.04 4.26 3.35
N ILE A 135 18.13 4.98 3.06
CA ILE A 135 18.11 6.21 2.21
C ILE A 135 17.56 5.86 0.82
N LEU A 136 18.12 4.83 0.17
CA LEU A 136 17.70 4.39 -1.15
C LEU A 136 16.19 4.02 -1.18
N LEU A 137 15.73 3.31 -0.15
CA LEU A 137 14.32 2.89 -0.02
C LEU A 137 13.39 4.09 0.23
N SER A 138 13.80 5.05 1.06
CA SER A 138 13.02 6.26 1.35
C SER A 138 12.86 7.13 0.11
N VAL A 139 13.97 7.45 -0.57
CA VAL A 139 13.96 8.23 -1.82
C VAL A 139 13.21 7.49 -2.93
N GLY A 140 13.52 6.20 -3.13
CA GLY A 140 12.86 5.36 -4.13
C GLY A 140 11.35 5.22 -3.88
N GLY A 141 10.94 5.12 -2.63
CA GLY A 141 9.53 5.06 -2.22
C GLY A 141 8.77 6.35 -2.55
N VAL A 142 9.35 7.51 -2.26
CA VAL A 142 8.77 8.82 -2.61
C VAL A 142 8.65 8.96 -4.12
N LEU A 143 9.70 8.66 -4.89
CA LEU A 143 9.69 8.76 -6.35
C LEU A 143 8.64 7.83 -6.97
N LEU A 144 8.50 6.60 -6.46
CA LEU A 144 7.45 5.66 -6.90
C LEU A 144 6.06 6.18 -6.56
N LEU A 145 5.88 6.83 -5.42
CA LEU A 145 4.60 7.43 -5.05
C LEU A 145 4.26 8.62 -5.95
N VAL A 146 5.21 9.50 -6.24
CA VAL A 146 5.05 10.64 -7.16
C VAL A 146 4.62 10.17 -8.55
N THR A 147 5.33 9.17 -9.11
CA THR A 147 5.01 8.63 -10.44
C THR A 147 3.64 7.95 -10.48
N ARG A 148 3.26 7.24 -9.41
CA ARG A 148 1.96 6.56 -9.30
C ARG A 148 0.80 7.54 -9.10
N SER A 149 1.01 8.62 -8.34
CA SER A 149 -0.01 9.64 -8.06
C SER A 149 -0.23 10.61 -9.20
N GLY A 150 0.65 10.60 -10.23
CA GLY A 150 0.61 11.54 -11.35
C GLY A 150 1.13 12.94 -11.00
N GLY A 151 2.17 13.03 -10.15
CA GLY A 151 2.93 14.24 -9.82
C GLY A 151 2.92 14.63 -8.35
N TRP A 152 3.85 15.54 -8.00
CA TRP A 152 4.10 16.01 -6.63
C TRP A 152 2.86 16.62 -5.95
N ARG A 153 2.05 17.38 -6.69
CA ARG A 153 0.83 18.03 -6.17
C ARG A 153 -0.28 17.05 -5.76
N LYS A 154 -0.17 15.78 -6.20
CA LYS A 154 -1.16 14.73 -5.93
C LYS A 154 -0.71 13.74 -4.84
N LEU A 155 0.42 13.98 -4.19
CA LEU A 155 0.99 13.11 -3.16
C LEU A 155 0.04 12.86 -1.98
N LEU A 156 -0.78 13.83 -1.61
CA LEU A 156 -1.70 13.74 -0.48
C LEU A 156 -3.07 13.11 -0.84
N LYS A 157 -3.31 12.75 -2.11
CA LYS A 157 -4.56 12.06 -2.48
C LYS A 157 -4.62 10.68 -1.80
N PRO A 158 -5.81 10.25 -1.32
CA PRO A 158 -5.99 8.94 -0.72
C PRO A 158 -5.49 7.83 -1.64
N SER A 159 -4.77 6.87 -1.08
CA SER A 159 -4.23 5.75 -1.85
C SER A 159 -5.33 4.73 -2.19
N SER A 160 -5.34 4.24 -3.43
CA SER A 160 -6.23 3.18 -3.91
C SER A 160 -5.50 1.82 -3.92
N GLY A 161 -6.25 0.74 -3.83
CA GLY A 161 -5.72 -0.62 -3.91
C GLY A 161 -6.08 -1.50 -2.71
N THR A 162 -5.42 -2.65 -2.58
CA THR A 162 -5.64 -3.59 -1.46
C THR A 162 -5.26 -2.96 -0.11
N PHE A 163 -5.75 -3.55 0.99
CA PHE A 163 -5.40 -3.07 2.34
C PHE A 163 -3.89 -2.96 2.55
N ALA A 164 -3.12 -4.00 2.18
CA ALA A 164 -1.65 -3.98 2.31
C ALA A 164 -0.99 -2.86 1.50
N GLN A 165 -1.48 -2.59 0.27
CA GLN A 165 -0.97 -1.49 -0.55
C GLN A 165 -1.28 -0.12 0.06
N ARG A 166 -2.49 0.06 0.56
CA ARG A 166 -2.88 1.32 1.23
C ARG A 166 -2.09 1.54 2.51
N LEU A 167 -1.99 0.49 3.35
CA LEU A 167 -1.21 0.54 4.58
C LEU A 167 0.25 0.91 4.30
N HIS A 168 0.88 0.27 3.30
CA HIS A 168 2.26 0.57 2.90
C HIS A 168 2.44 2.03 2.47
N VAL A 169 1.53 2.54 1.63
CA VAL A 169 1.62 3.93 1.14
C VAL A 169 1.37 4.94 2.26
N GLU A 170 0.32 4.75 3.08
CA GLU A 170 -0.02 5.72 4.13
C GLU A 170 1.02 5.72 5.27
N ALA A 171 1.50 4.54 5.69
CA ALA A 171 2.58 4.45 6.67
C ALA A 171 3.87 5.11 6.13
N GLY A 172 4.20 4.87 4.85
CA GLY A 172 5.35 5.51 4.21
C GLY A 172 5.24 7.04 4.14
N ARG A 173 4.06 7.58 3.83
CA ARG A 173 3.83 9.04 3.81
C ARG A 173 4.11 9.70 5.15
N ILE A 174 3.62 9.07 6.22
CA ILE A 174 3.75 9.62 7.59
C ILE A 174 5.20 9.52 8.06
N ALA A 175 5.86 8.39 7.80
CA ALA A 175 7.15 8.08 8.39
C ALA A 175 8.35 8.57 7.57
N VAL A 176 8.21 8.88 6.28
CA VAL A 176 9.35 9.10 5.36
C VAL A 176 10.29 10.20 5.81
N ALA A 177 9.77 11.28 6.39
CA ALA A 177 10.60 12.38 6.88
C ALA A 177 11.47 11.94 8.07
N GLY A 178 10.87 11.29 9.07
CA GLY A 178 11.60 10.76 10.22
C GLY A 178 12.60 9.66 9.82
N LEU A 179 12.19 8.75 8.94
CA LEU A 179 13.07 7.70 8.41
C LEU A 179 14.24 8.29 7.60
N GLY A 180 14.00 9.36 6.84
CA GLY A 180 15.06 10.08 6.11
C GLY A 180 16.07 10.69 7.06
N ILE A 181 15.64 11.37 8.13
CA ILE A 181 16.51 11.92 9.16
C ILE A 181 17.35 10.81 9.80
N LEU A 182 16.70 9.74 10.30
CA LEU A 182 17.36 8.60 10.92
C LEU A 182 18.41 7.96 9.99
N ALA A 183 18.07 7.78 8.71
CA ALA A 183 18.96 7.13 7.76
C ALA A 183 20.18 8.00 7.40
N VAL A 184 19.95 9.30 7.17
CA VAL A 184 21.05 10.24 6.81
C VAL A 184 22.00 10.44 7.99
N THR A 185 21.45 10.70 9.19
CA THR A 185 22.27 10.91 10.39
C THR A 185 22.98 9.63 10.81
N GLY A 186 22.31 8.47 10.74
CA GLY A 186 22.92 7.18 11.04
C GLY A 186 24.05 6.82 10.06
N LEU A 187 23.88 7.07 8.76
CA LEU A 187 24.94 6.87 7.79
C LEU A 187 26.12 7.83 8.03
N PHE A 188 25.83 9.11 8.29
CA PHE A 188 26.85 10.10 8.60
C PHE A 188 27.69 9.67 9.83
N MET A 189 27.04 9.29 10.93
CA MET A 189 27.71 8.81 12.13
C MET A 189 28.54 7.54 11.88
N SER A 190 28.04 6.63 11.05
CA SER A 190 28.77 5.42 10.65
C SER A 190 30.03 5.77 9.85
N LEU A 191 29.93 6.64 8.85
CA LEU A 191 31.06 7.07 8.04
C LEU A 191 32.11 7.80 8.88
N THR A 192 31.71 8.67 9.82
CA THR A 192 32.61 9.35 10.76
C THR A 192 33.31 8.35 11.66
N SER A 193 32.60 7.34 12.18
CA SER A 193 33.20 6.33 13.07
C SER A 193 34.22 5.42 12.38
N PHE A 194 34.21 5.35 11.04
CA PHE A 194 35.24 4.67 10.23
C PHE A 194 36.32 5.63 9.70
N GLY A 195 36.33 6.91 10.11
CA GLY A 195 37.29 7.90 9.62
C GLY A 195 37.17 8.26 8.14
N LEU A 196 36.04 7.87 7.47
CA LEU A 196 35.81 8.17 6.06
C LEU A 196 35.35 9.62 5.81
N ILE A 197 34.76 10.24 6.82
CA ILE A 197 34.43 11.66 6.85
C ILE A 197 35.07 12.19 8.14
N GLY A 198 35.72 13.36 8.12
CA GLY A 198 36.51 13.92 9.18
C GLY A 198 36.02 13.54 10.59
N ALA A 199 36.82 12.71 11.27
CA ALA A 199 36.54 12.33 12.63
C ALA A 199 36.63 13.58 13.52
N PRO A 200 35.80 13.66 14.60
CA PRO A 200 36.12 14.57 15.68
C PRO A 200 37.58 14.29 16.07
N ALA A 201 38.38 15.31 16.14
CA ALA A 201 39.78 15.12 16.49
C ALA A 201 39.88 14.63 17.94
N GLU A 202 39.91 13.32 18.14
CA GLU A 202 40.27 12.71 19.44
C GLU A 202 41.70 13.08 19.85
N ASP A 203 42.53 13.55 18.89
CA ASP A 203 43.94 13.77 19.08
C ASP A 203 44.35 15.23 19.36
N SER A 204 43.40 16.19 19.38
CA SER A 204 43.79 17.60 19.73
C SER A 204 44.09 17.80 21.22
N PHE A 205 43.90 16.79 22.05
CA PHE A 205 44.24 16.78 23.47
C PHE A 205 45.73 16.40 23.78
N LEU A 206 46.50 16.10 22.77
CA LEU A 206 47.95 15.73 22.96
C LEU A 206 48.90 16.91 23.07
N SER A 207 48.43 18.13 23.30
CA SER A 207 49.32 19.12 23.91
C SER A 207 49.32 18.84 25.42
N PHE A 208 50.40 18.29 25.95
CA PHE A 208 50.60 18.12 27.39
C PHE A 208 50.47 19.47 28.04
N ALA A 209 49.29 19.76 28.61
CA ALA A 209 49.12 20.90 29.47
C ALA A 209 49.54 20.44 30.85
N GLU A 210 50.55 21.07 31.37
CA GLU A 210 51.02 20.89 32.74
C GLU A 210 50.58 22.08 33.59
N SER A 211 50.16 21.84 34.83
CA SER A 211 49.90 22.89 35.82
C SER A 211 51.15 23.68 36.12
N SER A 212 50.99 24.90 36.55
CA SER A 212 52.10 25.79 37.02
C SER A 212 52.84 25.22 38.26
N GLY A 213 52.35 24.11 38.85
CA GLY A 213 52.99 23.38 39.93
C GLY A 213 52.92 24.05 41.31
N GLY A 214 52.01 25.00 41.48
CA GLY A 214 51.70 25.63 42.74
C GLY A 214 50.72 24.81 43.64
N PRO A 215 50.44 25.25 44.85
CA PRO A 215 49.42 24.65 45.68
C PRO A 215 48.05 24.76 44.99
N ALA A 216 47.31 23.67 44.97
CA ALA A 216 46.02 23.62 44.31
C ALA A 216 45.01 24.65 44.90
N LEU A 217 44.40 25.44 44.01
CA LEU A 217 43.33 26.38 44.39
C LEU A 217 42.07 25.58 44.77
N ALA A 218 41.29 26.11 45.72
CA ALA A 218 40.00 25.48 46.00
C ALA A 218 39.08 25.52 44.77
N VAL A 219 38.43 24.41 44.46
CA VAL A 219 37.63 24.30 43.22
C VAL A 219 36.51 25.35 43.15
N ALA A 220 36.01 25.81 44.34
CA ALA A 220 35.02 26.89 44.43
C ALA A 220 35.56 28.23 43.92
N ASP A 221 36.88 28.46 44.04
CA ASP A 221 37.55 29.74 43.73
C ASP A 221 38.14 29.78 42.32
N MET A 222 38.02 28.70 41.53
CA MET A 222 38.55 28.61 40.18
C MET A 222 37.73 29.47 39.18
N PRO A 223 38.31 30.55 38.61
CA PRO A 223 37.61 31.47 37.74
C PRO A 223 37.00 30.79 36.50
N ALA A 224 37.74 29.84 35.90
CA ALA A 224 37.28 29.10 34.72
C ALA A 224 36.04 28.28 35.01
N LEU A 225 35.85 27.73 36.21
CA LEU A 225 34.67 26.93 36.57
C LEU A 225 33.52 27.79 37.09
N GLN A 226 33.77 28.96 37.65
CA GLN A 226 32.74 29.90 38.14
C GLN A 226 31.96 30.53 37.00
N ASN A 227 32.55 30.67 35.81
CA ASN A 227 31.96 31.28 34.63
C ASN A 227 31.22 30.29 33.73
N VAL A 228 31.14 29.01 34.10
CA VAL A 228 30.46 27.99 33.33
C VAL A 228 29.17 27.56 34.03
N ASP A 229 28.05 27.68 33.33
CA ASP A 229 26.73 27.16 33.78
C ASP A 229 26.76 25.64 33.76
N ILE A 230 26.14 25.00 34.75
CA ILE A 230 25.99 23.53 34.78
C ILE A 230 25.23 23.03 33.57
N ALA A 231 24.37 23.82 32.96
CA ALA A 231 23.62 23.44 31.75
C ALA A 231 24.55 23.18 30.56
N ASP A 232 25.67 23.87 30.50
CA ASP A 232 26.67 23.72 29.45
C ASP A 232 27.68 22.59 29.72
N LEU A 233 27.80 22.14 30.97
CA LEU A 233 28.68 21.04 31.35
C LEU A 233 28.35 19.75 30.57
N ARG A 234 29.40 19.10 30.09
CA ARG A 234 29.35 17.71 29.56
C ARG A 234 30.18 16.79 30.44
N GLU A 235 31.42 17.12 30.67
CA GLU A 235 32.36 16.38 31.51
C GLU A 235 33.32 17.32 32.19
N LEU A 236 33.60 17.08 33.46
CA LEU A 236 34.72 17.67 34.20
C LEU A 236 35.59 16.53 34.76
N VAL A 237 36.84 16.42 34.31
CA VAL A 237 37.81 15.44 34.79
C VAL A 237 38.67 16.12 35.83
N PHE A 238 38.81 15.46 36.98
CA PHE A 238 39.67 15.96 38.06
C PHE A 238 41.12 15.51 37.84
N PRO A 239 42.12 16.33 38.29
CA PRO A 239 43.51 15.90 38.26
C PRO A 239 43.75 14.70 39.17
N ALA A 240 44.75 13.89 38.86
CA ALA A 240 45.12 12.73 39.66
C ALA A 240 45.53 13.17 41.06
N LYS A 241 44.98 12.51 42.08
CA LYS A 241 45.22 12.89 43.48
C LYS A 241 46.68 12.85 43.86
N GLY A 242 47.22 14.00 44.25
CA GLY A 242 48.64 14.17 44.69
C GLY A 242 49.60 14.49 43.55
N ASP A 243 49.14 14.61 42.31
CA ASP A 243 49.95 15.09 41.21
C ASP A 243 49.72 16.60 41.03
N ALA A 244 50.71 17.39 41.44
CA ALA A 244 50.67 18.86 41.34
C ALA A 244 50.84 19.40 39.91
N LEU A 245 51.24 18.56 38.96
CA LEU A 245 51.42 18.95 37.54
C LEU A 245 50.22 18.56 36.68
N ASP A 246 49.30 17.71 37.18
CA ASP A 246 48.10 17.34 36.45
C ASP A 246 47.07 18.49 36.41
N VAL A 247 46.11 18.43 35.52
CA VAL A 247 45.16 19.50 35.21
C VAL A 247 43.72 19.06 35.22
N PHE A 248 42.80 19.99 35.43
CA PHE A 248 41.37 19.70 35.16
C PHE A 248 41.13 19.67 33.65
N GLY A 249 40.36 18.66 33.20
CA GLY A 249 39.82 18.62 31.85
C GLY A 249 38.35 19.05 31.87
N LEU A 250 38.00 20.12 31.16
CA LEU A 250 36.61 20.59 31.06
C LEU A 250 36.10 20.43 29.64
N THR A 251 34.99 19.74 29.49
CA THR A 251 34.23 19.67 28.25
C THR A 251 32.84 20.29 28.45
N VAL A 252 32.53 21.28 27.63
CA VAL A 252 31.27 22.01 27.62
C VAL A 252 30.57 21.85 26.26
N ALA A 253 29.34 22.37 26.13
CA ALA A 253 28.58 22.30 24.88
C ALA A 253 29.32 22.98 23.68
N GLN A 254 30.16 24.00 23.95
CA GLN A 254 30.81 24.84 22.95
C GLN A 254 32.23 24.42 22.62
N GLY A 255 32.90 23.58 23.45
CA GLY A 255 34.28 23.18 23.28
C GLY A 255 34.83 22.43 24.47
N SER A 256 36.15 22.30 24.51
CA SER A 256 36.87 21.62 25.57
C SER A 256 38.20 22.32 25.88
N GLY A 257 38.67 22.18 27.10
CA GLY A 257 39.92 22.80 27.50
C GLY A 257 40.52 22.24 28.78
N PHE A 258 41.73 22.66 29.12
CA PHE A 258 42.44 22.32 30.34
C PHE A 258 42.50 23.54 31.26
N ILE A 259 42.35 23.29 32.56
CA ILE A 259 42.34 24.31 33.59
C ILE A 259 43.48 23.97 34.56
N ASP A 260 44.32 24.98 34.87
CA ASP A 260 45.39 24.86 35.83
C ASP A 260 44.82 24.71 37.25
N GLN A 261 45.20 23.64 37.95
CA GLN A 261 44.74 23.42 39.32
C GLN A 261 45.29 24.44 40.33
N ALA A 262 46.40 25.12 40.03
CA ALA A 262 47.00 26.10 40.92
C ALA A 262 46.43 27.52 40.78
N THR A 263 46.07 27.93 39.54
CA THR A 263 45.55 29.28 39.28
C THR A 263 44.01 29.28 39.03
N GLY A 264 43.46 28.17 38.62
CA GLY A 264 42.05 28.05 38.24
C GLY A 264 41.71 28.68 36.89
N ASP A 265 42.71 29.10 36.09
CA ASP A 265 42.51 29.67 34.76
C ASP A 265 42.67 28.63 33.66
N PHE A 266 42.09 28.90 32.47
CA PHE A 266 42.29 28.05 31.30
C PHE A 266 43.75 28.09 30.84
N LEU A 267 44.39 26.93 30.75
CA LEU A 267 45.66 26.74 30.06
C LEU A 267 45.46 26.69 28.55
N SER A 268 44.36 26.07 28.14
CA SER A 268 43.92 26.03 26.75
C SER A 268 42.43 25.84 26.65
N PHE A 269 41.82 26.40 25.64
CA PHE A 269 40.43 26.13 25.30
C PHE A 269 40.27 26.07 23.76
N SER A 270 39.72 24.99 23.27
CA SER A 270 39.43 24.81 21.86
C SER A 270 37.90 24.78 21.65
N ALA A 271 37.40 25.72 20.86
CA ALA A 271 35.98 25.67 20.46
C ALA A 271 35.76 24.53 19.50
N ASN A 272 34.55 23.95 19.56
CA ASN A 272 34.17 22.89 18.64
C ASN A 272 34.36 23.32 17.18
N THR A 273 35.01 22.48 16.41
CA THR A 273 35.08 22.65 14.96
C THR A 273 33.72 22.53 14.31
N PRO A 274 33.52 23.04 13.08
CA PRO A 274 32.29 22.82 12.34
C PRO A 274 31.94 21.34 12.16
N ALA A 275 32.94 20.45 12.04
CA ALA A 275 32.77 19.01 11.92
C ALA A 275 32.21 18.37 13.22
N GLU A 276 32.79 18.77 14.37
CA GLU A 276 32.31 18.33 15.68
C GLU A 276 30.90 18.83 15.97
N SER A 277 30.60 20.09 15.67
CA SER A 277 29.28 20.68 15.82
C SER A 277 28.25 19.94 14.95
N LEU A 278 28.60 19.59 13.70
CA LEU A 278 27.74 18.79 12.80
C LEU A 278 27.57 17.39 13.34
N TYR A 279 28.59 16.75 13.88
CA TYR A 279 28.46 15.42 14.50
C TYR A 279 27.54 15.45 15.70
N GLN A 280 27.64 16.42 16.59
CA GLN A 280 26.76 16.58 17.75
C GLN A 280 25.33 16.82 17.31
N LEU A 281 25.09 17.64 16.28
CA LEU A 281 23.77 17.84 15.70
C LEU A 281 23.22 16.53 15.11
N ALA A 282 24.01 15.80 14.34
CA ALA A 282 23.62 14.52 13.75
C ALA A 282 23.29 13.49 14.85
N TYR A 283 24.09 13.43 15.91
CA TYR A 283 23.87 12.57 17.06
C TYR A 283 22.54 12.89 17.77
N THR A 284 22.28 14.17 18.04
CA THR A 284 21.04 14.63 18.66
C THR A 284 19.81 14.34 17.79
N LEU A 285 19.91 14.61 16.49
CA LEU A 285 18.83 14.32 15.52
C LEU A 285 18.57 12.81 15.37
N HIS A 286 19.61 11.98 15.54
CA HIS A 286 19.47 10.53 15.44
C HIS A 286 18.90 9.88 16.70
N THR A 287 19.40 10.31 17.87
CA THR A 287 19.07 9.66 19.14
C THR A 287 17.91 10.31 19.90
N GLY A 288 17.66 11.60 19.62
CA GLY A 288 16.73 12.41 20.39
C GLY A 288 17.19 12.69 21.82
N GLN A 289 18.48 12.46 22.15
CA GLN A 289 18.99 12.75 23.49
C GLN A 289 18.88 14.25 23.81
N GLY A 290 18.43 14.56 25.03
CA GLY A 290 18.07 15.91 25.47
C GLY A 290 16.65 16.35 25.10
N ALA A 291 15.95 15.65 24.17
CA ALA A 291 14.63 15.98 23.69
C ALA A 291 13.71 14.73 23.68
N TRP A 292 13.33 14.24 24.86
CA TRP A 292 12.60 12.97 25.03
C TRP A 292 11.33 12.85 24.14
N GLY A 293 10.58 13.96 23.98
CA GLY A 293 9.40 13.96 23.12
C GLY A 293 9.72 13.73 21.64
N TYR A 294 10.82 14.32 21.17
CA TYR A 294 11.34 14.08 19.82
C TYR A 294 11.86 12.65 19.66
N ALA A 295 12.54 12.10 20.66
CA ALA A 295 12.98 10.71 20.65
C ALA A 295 11.81 9.74 20.45
N LEU A 296 10.66 9.96 21.11
CA LEU A 296 9.46 9.15 20.92
C LEU A 296 8.90 9.25 19.48
N VAL A 297 8.93 10.43 18.87
CA VAL A 297 8.54 10.62 17.47
C VAL A 297 9.45 9.81 16.54
N LEU A 298 10.76 9.81 16.78
CA LEU A 298 11.70 8.97 16.04
C LEU A 298 11.44 7.48 16.24
N GLY A 299 11.10 7.06 17.46
CA GLY A 299 10.70 5.69 17.77
C GLY A 299 9.47 5.24 16.98
N ILE A 300 8.43 6.08 16.90
CA ILE A 300 7.24 5.82 16.09
C ILE A 300 7.60 5.71 14.60
N ALA A 301 8.47 6.60 14.11
CA ALA A 301 8.97 6.51 12.74
C ALA A 301 9.72 5.19 12.50
N GLY A 302 10.58 4.77 13.43
CA GLY A 302 11.28 3.48 13.37
C GLY A 302 10.31 2.29 13.35
N LEU A 303 9.29 2.27 14.21
CA LEU A 303 8.27 1.21 14.26
C LEU A 303 7.43 1.11 12.97
N SER A 304 7.44 2.13 12.11
CA SER A 304 6.80 2.03 10.80
C SER A 304 7.52 1.06 9.86
N VAL A 305 8.83 0.83 10.03
CA VAL A 305 9.66 -0.02 9.15
C VAL A 305 9.17 -1.47 9.09
N PRO A 306 8.94 -2.19 10.21
CA PRO A 306 8.37 -3.52 10.16
C PRO A 306 7.00 -3.56 9.47
N VAL A 307 6.16 -2.54 9.65
CA VAL A 307 4.87 -2.42 8.96
C VAL A 307 5.06 -2.25 7.45
N LEU A 308 6.01 -1.41 7.04
CA LEU A 308 6.39 -1.20 5.63
C LEU A 308 6.97 -2.48 5.02
N PHE A 309 7.84 -3.19 5.73
CA PHE A 309 8.43 -4.44 5.28
C PHE A 309 7.37 -5.52 5.05
N VAL A 310 6.52 -5.80 6.05
CA VAL A 310 5.47 -6.83 5.97
C VAL A 310 4.43 -6.49 4.89
N SER A 311 3.95 -5.24 4.84
CA SER A 311 2.97 -4.82 3.84
C SER A 311 3.55 -4.80 2.43
N GLY A 312 4.81 -4.41 2.26
CA GLY A 312 5.56 -4.47 1.02
C GLY A 312 5.75 -5.91 0.53
N MET A 313 6.17 -6.81 1.44
CA MET A 313 6.31 -8.24 1.17
C MET A 313 4.98 -8.89 0.76
N ALA A 314 3.89 -8.60 1.48
CA ALA A 314 2.55 -9.08 1.13
C ALA A 314 2.12 -8.62 -0.28
N THR A 315 2.44 -7.37 -0.63
CA THR A 315 2.16 -6.80 -1.95
C THR A 315 2.99 -7.48 -3.04
N TRP A 316 4.29 -7.74 -2.76
CA TRP A 316 5.19 -8.42 -3.68
C TRP A 316 4.77 -9.89 -3.91
N VAL A 317 4.50 -10.65 -2.84
CA VAL A 317 4.04 -12.06 -2.91
C VAL A 317 2.74 -12.16 -3.73
N ARG A 318 1.76 -11.30 -3.46
CA ARG A 318 0.51 -11.27 -4.24
C ARG A 318 0.76 -11.01 -5.73
N ARG A 319 1.70 -10.10 -6.06
CA ARG A 319 2.05 -9.82 -7.43
C ARG A 319 2.73 -11.01 -8.12
N VAL A 320 3.69 -11.65 -7.44
CA VAL A 320 4.40 -12.83 -7.97
C VAL A 320 3.43 -13.99 -8.18
N ARG A 321 2.53 -14.25 -7.23
CA ARG A 321 1.50 -15.29 -7.36
C ARG A 321 0.46 -15.01 -8.45
N ARG A 322 0.23 -13.74 -8.79
CA ARG A 322 -0.69 -13.33 -9.87
C ARG A 322 -0.01 -13.21 -11.24
N SER A 323 1.31 -13.26 -11.32
CA SER A 323 1.99 -13.24 -12.61
C SER A 323 1.74 -14.57 -13.33
N VAL A 324 1.17 -14.49 -14.53
CA VAL A 324 0.98 -15.66 -15.38
C VAL A 324 2.36 -16.11 -15.85
N ARG A 325 2.74 -17.32 -15.49
CA ARG A 325 3.96 -17.95 -16.00
C ARG A 325 3.61 -18.83 -17.19
N ILE A 326 4.30 -18.62 -18.28
CA ILE A 326 4.19 -19.45 -19.49
C ILE A 326 5.40 -20.40 -19.53
N ALA A 327 5.14 -21.70 -19.52
CA ALA A 327 6.19 -22.72 -19.54
C ALA A 327 6.93 -22.70 -20.86
N GLY A 328 8.27 -22.58 -20.81
CA GLY A 328 9.10 -22.53 -22.00
C GLY A 328 9.04 -21.22 -22.79
N ASN A 329 8.61 -20.13 -22.16
CA ASN A 329 8.62 -18.80 -22.73
C ASN A 329 10.06 -18.33 -23.01
N VAL A 330 10.34 -17.83 -24.21
CA VAL A 330 11.67 -17.42 -24.64
C VAL A 330 11.81 -15.90 -24.52
N HIS A 331 13.04 -15.40 -24.48
CA HIS A 331 13.28 -13.95 -24.49
C HIS A 331 12.82 -13.33 -25.82
N ALA A 332 12.19 -12.16 -25.74
CA ALA A 332 11.58 -11.46 -26.87
C ALA A 332 12.51 -11.30 -28.09
N GLY A 333 13.79 -11.00 -27.87
CA GLY A 333 14.78 -10.80 -28.96
C GLY A 333 15.21 -12.07 -29.71
N ARG A 334 14.81 -13.27 -29.24
CA ARG A 334 15.12 -14.56 -29.85
C ARG A 334 13.91 -15.26 -30.48
N ALA A 335 12.72 -14.74 -30.24
CA ALA A 335 11.49 -15.35 -30.66
C ALA A 335 11.21 -15.08 -32.14
N ASP A 336 10.83 -16.11 -32.89
CA ASP A 336 10.30 -15.99 -34.26
C ASP A 336 8.80 -15.65 -34.26
N THR A 337 8.13 -15.95 -33.16
CA THR A 337 6.71 -15.70 -32.94
C THR A 337 6.50 -14.99 -31.59
N VAL A 338 5.93 -13.80 -31.64
CA VAL A 338 5.60 -13.00 -30.44
C VAL A 338 4.11 -13.00 -30.24
N MET A 339 3.66 -13.31 -29.03
CA MET A 339 2.26 -13.28 -28.64
C MET A 339 2.04 -12.24 -27.52
N LEU A 340 1.16 -11.27 -27.78
CA LEU A 340 0.81 -10.22 -26.82
C LEU A 340 -0.62 -10.42 -26.33
N VAL A 341 -0.82 -10.37 -25.00
CA VAL A 341 -2.08 -10.73 -24.36
C VAL A 341 -2.67 -9.55 -23.60
N GLY A 342 -3.87 -9.14 -24.00
CA GLY A 342 -4.72 -8.17 -23.33
C GLY A 342 -5.86 -8.88 -22.60
N SER A 343 -5.90 -8.80 -21.25
CA SER A 343 -6.91 -9.47 -20.43
C SER A 343 -7.21 -8.66 -19.18
N GLU A 344 -8.48 -8.59 -18.75
CA GLU A 344 -8.87 -7.99 -17.48
C GLU A 344 -8.84 -9.02 -16.35
N GLY A 345 -9.48 -10.15 -16.55
CA GLY A 345 -9.68 -11.22 -15.54
C GLY A 345 -8.80 -12.45 -15.72
N ASN A 346 -7.73 -12.39 -16.52
CA ASN A 346 -6.82 -13.50 -16.88
C ASN A 346 -7.41 -14.60 -17.76
N SER A 347 -8.66 -14.56 -18.20
CA SER A 347 -9.27 -15.59 -19.04
C SER A 347 -8.55 -15.73 -20.39
N THR A 348 -8.18 -14.62 -21.04
CA THR A 348 -7.43 -14.64 -22.30
C THR A 348 -6.05 -15.30 -22.18
N TRP A 349 -5.45 -15.29 -20.97
CA TRP A 349 -4.19 -15.97 -20.71
C TRP A 349 -4.30 -17.49 -20.76
N GLY A 350 -5.48 -18.07 -20.49
CA GLY A 350 -5.72 -19.50 -20.69
C GLY A 350 -5.55 -19.87 -22.15
N PHE A 351 -6.23 -19.15 -23.04
CA PHE A 351 -6.09 -19.33 -24.51
C PHE A 351 -4.65 -19.11 -24.99
N ALA A 352 -3.98 -18.08 -24.46
CA ALA A 352 -2.58 -17.82 -24.79
C ALA A 352 -1.65 -18.97 -24.39
N ARG A 353 -1.87 -19.61 -23.24
CA ARG A 353 -1.07 -20.76 -22.78
C ARG A 353 -1.26 -21.97 -23.70
N SER A 354 -2.51 -22.28 -24.04
CA SER A 354 -2.82 -23.39 -24.95
C SER A 354 -2.18 -23.16 -26.32
N LEU A 355 -2.31 -21.95 -26.87
CA LEU A 355 -1.70 -21.60 -28.17
C LEU A 355 -0.17 -21.62 -28.10
N HIS A 356 0.44 -21.07 -27.06
CA HIS A 356 1.89 -21.10 -26.84
C HIS A 356 2.43 -22.54 -26.83
N ALA A 357 1.76 -23.42 -26.08
CA ALA A 357 2.16 -24.82 -25.99
C ALA A 357 2.06 -25.53 -27.34
N ALA A 358 0.99 -25.29 -28.10
CA ALA A 358 0.77 -25.88 -29.41
C ALA A 358 1.80 -25.37 -30.45
N LEU A 359 2.05 -24.06 -30.51
CA LEU A 359 3.07 -23.47 -31.41
C LEU A 359 4.48 -24.00 -31.08
N LYS A 360 4.81 -24.10 -29.78
CA LYS A 360 6.08 -24.66 -29.33
C LYS A 360 6.21 -26.16 -29.70
N ALA A 361 5.14 -26.94 -29.60
CA ALA A 361 5.13 -28.33 -29.99
C ALA A 361 5.43 -28.52 -31.48
N GLN A 362 5.08 -27.53 -32.30
CA GLN A 362 5.40 -27.45 -33.74
C GLN A 362 6.79 -26.86 -34.04
N GLY A 363 7.63 -26.68 -33.01
CA GLY A 363 9.03 -26.25 -33.16
C GLY A 363 9.23 -24.73 -33.26
N LEU A 364 8.20 -23.90 -33.08
CA LEU A 364 8.36 -22.45 -33.08
C LEU A 364 8.96 -21.91 -31.78
N VAL A 365 9.72 -20.82 -31.91
CA VAL A 365 10.36 -20.12 -30.78
C VAL A 365 9.45 -18.99 -30.32
N VAL A 366 8.64 -19.24 -29.32
CA VAL A 366 7.53 -18.36 -28.91
C VAL A 366 7.88 -17.50 -27.70
N HIS A 367 7.61 -16.19 -27.82
CA HIS A 367 7.58 -15.24 -26.69
C HIS A 367 6.14 -14.80 -26.42
N THR A 368 5.68 -14.98 -25.19
CA THR A 368 4.34 -14.52 -24.76
C THR A 368 4.46 -13.53 -23.63
N ALA A 369 3.85 -12.35 -23.80
CA ALA A 369 3.89 -11.26 -22.85
C ALA A 369 2.55 -10.51 -22.77
N SER A 370 2.40 -9.67 -21.74
CA SER A 370 1.29 -8.72 -21.67
C SER A 370 1.40 -7.66 -22.78
N MET A 371 0.28 -7.21 -23.30
CA MET A 371 0.27 -6.09 -24.26
C MET A 371 0.94 -4.83 -23.69
N ASN A 372 0.88 -4.64 -22.37
CA ASN A 372 1.60 -3.56 -21.68
C ASN A 372 3.14 -3.70 -21.74
N ASP A 373 3.66 -4.85 -22.11
CA ASP A 373 5.09 -5.14 -22.17
C ASP A 373 5.60 -5.20 -23.64
N LEU A 374 4.85 -4.62 -24.59
CA LEU A 374 5.29 -4.42 -25.97
C LEU A 374 6.72 -3.85 -25.97
N ALA A 375 7.66 -4.53 -26.61
CA ALA A 375 9.03 -4.02 -26.80
C ALA A 375 9.08 -2.97 -27.91
N GLY A 376 10.13 -2.17 -27.99
CA GLY A 376 10.30 -1.19 -29.04
C GLY A 376 10.52 -1.83 -30.44
N SER A 377 11.04 -3.07 -30.49
CA SER A 377 11.17 -3.89 -31.68
C SER A 377 11.35 -5.37 -31.34
N TYR A 378 11.15 -6.25 -32.28
CA TYR A 378 11.35 -7.70 -32.17
C TYR A 378 12.23 -8.21 -33.32
N PRO A 379 13.56 -8.15 -33.17
CA PRO A 379 14.49 -8.32 -34.32
C PRO A 379 14.46 -9.69 -35.01
N SER A 380 14.01 -10.74 -34.35
CA SER A 380 13.92 -12.10 -34.89
C SER A 380 12.49 -12.53 -35.24
N ALA A 381 11.48 -11.71 -34.89
CA ALA A 381 10.10 -12.11 -35.05
C ALA A 381 9.60 -11.97 -36.51
N LYS A 382 9.01 -13.02 -37.01
CA LYS A 382 8.28 -13.05 -38.28
C LYS A 382 6.77 -12.91 -38.04
N ARG A 383 6.29 -13.17 -36.83
CA ARG A 383 4.86 -13.22 -36.51
C ARG A 383 4.58 -12.50 -35.21
N LEU A 384 3.56 -11.63 -35.23
CA LEU A 384 3.01 -10.98 -34.05
C LEU A 384 1.55 -11.39 -33.89
N ILE A 385 1.23 -12.12 -32.85
CA ILE A 385 -0.12 -12.55 -32.54
C ILE A 385 -0.62 -11.69 -31.37
N VAL A 386 -1.76 -11.02 -31.53
CA VAL A 386 -2.34 -10.17 -30.50
C VAL A 386 -3.69 -10.76 -30.05
N LEU A 387 -3.75 -11.19 -28.81
CA LEU A 387 -4.99 -11.69 -28.16
C LEU A 387 -5.55 -10.57 -27.30
N ALA A 388 -6.53 -9.82 -27.80
CA ALA A 388 -7.03 -8.60 -27.17
C ALA A 388 -8.48 -8.78 -26.66
N ALA A 389 -8.67 -8.81 -25.34
CA ALA A 389 -10.01 -8.71 -24.76
C ALA A 389 -10.48 -7.24 -24.77
N THR A 390 -11.78 -7.06 -24.93
CA THR A 390 -12.45 -5.77 -24.76
C THR A 390 -13.12 -5.75 -23.39
N TYR A 391 -12.96 -4.65 -22.65
CA TYR A 391 -13.51 -4.46 -21.31
C TYR A 391 -14.50 -3.29 -21.31
N GLY A 392 -15.58 -3.40 -20.49
CA GLY A 392 -16.58 -2.34 -20.34
C GLY A 392 -17.18 -1.90 -21.68
N ASP A 393 -17.22 -0.59 -21.92
CA ASP A 393 -17.82 0.03 -23.12
C ASP A 393 -16.86 0.11 -24.33
N GLY A 394 -15.97 -0.85 -24.47
CA GLY A 394 -15.02 -0.87 -25.57
C GLY A 394 -13.57 -0.55 -25.15
N ASP A 395 -13.31 -0.43 -23.86
CA ASP A 395 -12.03 -0.03 -23.29
C ASP A 395 -10.95 -1.11 -23.37
N ALA A 396 -9.70 -0.66 -23.25
CA ALA A 396 -8.55 -1.54 -23.09
C ALA A 396 -8.59 -2.24 -21.72
N PRO A 397 -8.35 -3.55 -21.64
CA PRO A 397 -8.21 -4.25 -20.37
C PRO A 397 -6.95 -3.78 -19.63
N ALA A 398 -6.89 -4.01 -18.31
CA ALA A 398 -5.79 -3.54 -17.46
C ALA A 398 -4.40 -3.95 -17.96
N SER A 399 -4.27 -5.15 -18.55
CA SER A 399 -3.00 -5.64 -19.12
C SER A 399 -2.65 -5.05 -20.49
N ALA A 400 -3.52 -4.19 -21.07
CA ALA A 400 -3.32 -3.50 -22.35
C ALA A 400 -3.43 -1.97 -22.24
N SER A 401 -3.64 -1.42 -21.05
CA SER A 401 -3.90 0.02 -20.82
C SER A 401 -2.81 0.98 -21.31
N ARG A 402 -1.58 0.48 -21.51
CA ARG A 402 -0.43 1.26 -22.02
C ARG A 402 -0.01 0.85 -23.43
N PHE A 403 -0.73 -0.10 -24.03
CA PHE A 403 -0.32 -0.66 -25.33
C PHE A 403 -0.29 0.38 -26.45
N MET A 404 -1.37 1.15 -26.62
CA MET A 404 -1.46 2.16 -27.68
C MET A 404 -0.37 3.25 -27.56
N SER A 405 -0.05 3.68 -26.34
CA SER A 405 1.04 4.64 -26.13
C SER A 405 2.43 4.06 -26.41
N ARG A 406 2.61 2.75 -26.24
CA ARG A 406 3.85 2.06 -26.57
C ARG A 406 3.96 1.74 -28.04
N LEU A 407 2.82 1.47 -28.68
CA LEU A 407 2.76 1.19 -30.10
C LEU A 407 3.25 2.38 -30.95
N ALA A 408 3.02 3.60 -30.50
CA ALA A 408 3.54 4.82 -31.15
C ALA A 408 5.08 4.86 -31.25
N GLY A 409 5.80 4.15 -30.38
CA GLY A 409 7.27 4.02 -30.42
C GLY A 409 7.76 2.66 -30.93
N PHE A 410 6.86 1.83 -31.48
CA PHE A 410 7.20 0.52 -32.02
C PHE A 410 7.76 0.63 -33.45
N SER A 411 8.92 0.00 -33.68
CA SER A 411 9.51 -0.10 -35.01
C SER A 411 9.22 -1.48 -35.60
N SER A 412 8.35 -1.53 -36.60
CA SER A 412 8.07 -2.77 -37.34
C SER A 412 9.20 -3.09 -38.29
N GLN A 413 9.59 -4.36 -38.37
CA GLN A 413 10.46 -4.87 -39.40
C GLN A 413 9.63 -5.24 -40.65
N THR A 414 10.26 -5.19 -41.80
CA THR A 414 9.62 -5.44 -43.12
C THR A 414 8.96 -6.82 -43.24
N ASP A 415 9.45 -7.82 -42.49
CA ASP A 415 8.96 -9.21 -42.58
C ASP A 415 8.00 -9.59 -41.47
N LEU A 416 7.62 -8.66 -40.59
CA LEU A 416 6.69 -8.94 -39.50
C LEU A 416 5.24 -8.92 -39.97
N ALA A 417 4.54 -10.05 -39.80
CA ALA A 417 3.12 -10.16 -40.10
C ALA A 417 2.29 -10.33 -38.82
N VAL A 418 1.14 -9.67 -38.75
CA VAL A 418 0.30 -9.63 -37.56
C VAL A 418 -1.03 -10.37 -37.72
N SER A 419 -1.48 -11.05 -36.69
CA SER A 419 -2.87 -11.52 -36.53
C SER A 419 -3.45 -11.05 -35.22
N VAL A 420 -4.64 -10.47 -35.28
CA VAL A 420 -5.36 -9.96 -34.08
C VAL A 420 -6.56 -10.85 -33.81
N VAL A 421 -6.73 -11.26 -32.53
CA VAL A 421 -7.92 -11.98 -32.07
C VAL A 421 -8.61 -11.15 -31.00
N GLY A 422 -9.82 -10.74 -31.25
CA GLY A 422 -10.66 -10.00 -30.32
C GLY A 422 -11.52 -10.93 -29.46
N PHE A 423 -11.43 -10.77 -28.13
CA PHE A 423 -12.29 -11.45 -27.19
C PHE A 423 -13.36 -10.47 -26.69
N GLY A 424 -14.63 -10.86 -26.74
CA GLY A 424 -15.73 -10.03 -26.28
C GLY A 424 -17.00 -10.82 -26.04
N ASP A 425 -18.10 -10.10 -25.82
CA ASP A 425 -19.45 -10.66 -25.76
C ASP A 425 -20.35 -9.89 -26.76
N ARG A 426 -20.94 -10.60 -27.69
CA ARG A 426 -21.81 -10.01 -28.74
C ARG A 426 -23.10 -9.37 -28.21
N SER A 427 -23.44 -9.62 -26.96
CA SER A 427 -24.58 -8.93 -26.34
C SER A 427 -24.29 -7.45 -26.04
N PHE A 428 -23.03 -7.02 -26.11
CA PHE A 428 -22.62 -5.63 -25.91
C PHE A 428 -22.37 -4.90 -27.23
N PRO A 429 -22.82 -3.64 -27.37
CA PRO A 429 -22.63 -2.86 -28.60
C PRO A 429 -21.16 -2.69 -29.02
N ALA A 430 -20.27 -2.58 -28.05
CA ALA A 430 -18.83 -2.44 -28.26
C ALA A 430 -18.08 -3.78 -28.42
N PHE A 431 -18.75 -4.80 -29.01
CA PHE A 431 -18.16 -6.13 -29.23
C PHE A 431 -16.79 -6.05 -29.92
N CYS A 432 -15.74 -6.52 -29.25
CA CYS A 432 -14.35 -6.51 -29.69
C CYS A 432 -13.83 -5.13 -30.16
N ALA A 433 -14.38 -4.02 -29.64
CA ALA A 433 -14.04 -2.68 -30.10
C ALA A 433 -12.55 -2.35 -29.87
N TYR A 434 -11.97 -2.74 -28.73
CA TYR A 434 -10.55 -2.52 -28.49
C TYR A 434 -9.65 -3.31 -29.44
N ALA A 435 -10.00 -4.56 -29.77
CA ALA A 435 -9.25 -5.36 -30.74
C ALA A 435 -9.29 -4.73 -32.15
N LYS A 436 -10.44 -4.17 -32.57
CA LYS A 436 -10.57 -3.41 -33.82
C LYS A 436 -9.70 -2.17 -33.83
N GLN A 437 -9.63 -1.44 -32.71
CA GLN A 437 -8.75 -0.28 -32.56
C GLN A 437 -7.26 -0.68 -32.68
N VAL A 438 -6.87 -1.80 -32.09
CA VAL A 438 -5.51 -2.34 -32.16
C VAL A 438 -5.17 -2.74 -33.61
N GLU A 439 -6.08 -3.45 -34.27
CA GLU A 439 -5.90 -3.85 -35.67
C GLU A 439 -5.73 -2.63 -36.58
N GLY A 440 -6.62 -1.61 -36.45
CA GLY A 440 -6.53 -0.37 -37.20
C GLY A 440 -5.18 0.32 -37.02
N ALA A 441 -4.73 0.48 -35.77
CA ALA A 441 -3.45 1.11 -35.47
C ALA A 441 -2.24 0.34 -36.07
N LEU A 442 -2.27 -0.98 -36.08
CA LEU A 442 -1.22 -1.79 -36.71
C LEU A 442 -1.24 -1.68 -38.24
N LYS A 443 -2.42 -1.62 -38.85
CA LYS A 443 -2.58 -1.36 -40.32
C LYS A 443 -2.09 0.04 -40.69
N ASP A 444 -2.40 1.06 -39.91
CA ASP A 444 -1.94 2.44 -40.12
C ASP A 444 -0.40 2.55 -40.06
N MET A 445 0.24 1.66 -39.32
CA MET A 445 1.71 1.55 -39.25
C MET A 445 2.31 0.74 -40.41
N GLY A 446 1.51 0.20 -41.34
CA GLY A 446 1.96 -0.60 -42.46
C GLY A 446 2.44 -2.02 -42.12
N VAL A 447 2.05 -2.56 -40.95
CA VAL A 447 2.37 -3.94 -40.59
C VAL A 447 1.55 -4.91 -41.44
N ALA A 448 2.22 -5.88 -42.07
CA ALA A 448 1.56 -6.87 -42.92
C ALA A 448 0.55 -7.71 -42.13
N GLU A 449 -0.62 -7.98 -42.73
CA GLU A 449 -1.65 -8.83 -42.13
C GLU A 449 -1.32 -10.30 -42.39
N LEU A 450 -1.19 -11.12 -41.35
CA LEU A 450 -1.02 -12.57 -41.44
C LEU A 450 -2.35 -13.28 -41.65
N LEU A 451 -3.36 -12.87 -40.93
CA LEU A 451 -4.76 -13.31 -40.98
C LEU A 451 -5.69 -12.15 -40.65
N PRO A 452 -6.87 -12.08 -41.31
CA PRO A 452 -7.91 -11.14 -40.92
C PRO A 452 -8.27 -11.28 -39.43
N MET A 453 -8.65 -10.15 -38.78
CA MET A 453 -9.03 -10.18 -37.38
C MET A 453 -10.15 -11.16 -37.11
N ALA A 454 -9.92 -12.10 -36.23
CA ALA A 454 -10.93 -13.01 -35.72
C ALA A 454 -11.56 -12.50 -34.44
N THR A 455 -12.82 -12.91 -34.19
CA THR A 455 -13.53 -12.59 -32.94
C THR A 455 -13.94 -13.86 -32.21
N VAL A 456 -13.73 -13.87 -30.90
CA VAL A 456 -14.13 -14.97 -30.00
C VAL A 456 -15.21 -14.44 -29.07
N ASP A 457 -16.43 -14.93 -29.27
CA ASP A 457 -17.59 -14.56 -28.47
C ASP A 457 -17.63 -15.39 -27.18
N ARG A 458 -17.78 -14.72 -26.04
CA ARG A 458 -17.97 -15.36 -24.71
C ARG A 458 -16.95 -16.46 -24.41
N GLN A 459 -15.70 -16.25 -24.82
CA GLN A 459 -14.62 -17.23 -24.62
C GLN A 459 -14.90 -18.59 -25.30
N SER A 460 -15.52 -18.59 -26.47
CA SER A 460 -15.80 -19.80 -27.24
C SER A 460 -14.51 -20.52 -27.62
N THR A 461 -14.30 -21.71 -27.04
CA THR A 461 -13.17 -22.58 -27.37
C THR A 461 -13.22 -23.04 -28.81
N GLN A 462 -14.42 -23.27 -29.37
CA GLN A 462 -14.62 -23.68 -30.75
C GLN A 462 -14.19 -22.59 -31.75
N GLN A 463 -14.58 -21.32 -31.51
CA GLN A 463 -14.17 -20.21 -32.38
C GLN A 463 -12.67 -19.99 -32.34
N PHE A 464 -12.06 -20.12 -31.16
CA PHE A 464 -10.63 -20.01 -31.01
C PHE A 464 -9.89 -21.18 -31.67
N ALA A 465 -10.38 -22.41 -31.56
CA ALA A 465 -9.82 -23.59 -32.22
C ALA A 465 -9.90 -23.45 -33.77
N ALA A 466 -11.02 -22.99 -34.32
CA ALA A 466 -11.19 -22.73 -35.74
C ALA A 466 -10.16 -21.69 -36.26
N TRP A 467 -10.05 -20.54 -35.56
CA TRP A 467 -9.04 -19.54 -35.90
C TRP A 467 -7.60 -20.08 -35.78
N SER A 468 -7.29 -20.87 -34.75
CA SER A 468 -5.96 -21.44 -34.59
C SER A 468 -5.61 -22.43 -35.68
N HIS A 469 -6.59 -23.17 -36.18
CA HIS A 469 -6.42 -24.03 -37.36
C HIS A 469 -6.10 -23.22 -38.65
N ASP A 470 -6.80 -22.10 -38.85
CA ASP A 470 -6.53 -21.18 -39.96
C ASP A 470 -5.14 -20.52 -39.80
N LEU A 471 -4.72 -20.18 -38.58
CA LEU A 471 -3.36 -19.74 -38.27
C LEU A 471 -2.33 -20.82 -38.69
N GLY A 472 -2.58 -22.08 -38.33
CA GLY A 472 -1.72 -23.19 -38.71
C GLY A 472 -1.54 -23.28 -40.24
N LYS A 473 -2.65 -23.21 -41.00
CA LYS A 473 -2.59 -23.20 -42.47
C LYS A 473 -1.79 -22.02 -43.03
N ALA A 474 -2.00 -20.81 -42.48
CA ALA A 474 -1.32 -19.60 -42.95
C ALA A 474 0.21 -19.66 -42.74
N ILE A 475 0.67 -20.37 -41.71
CA ILE A 475 2.10 -20.50 -41.36
C ILE A 475 2.68 -21.86 -41.76
N GLY A 476 1.89 -22.74 -42.44
CA GLY A 476 2.34 -24.00 -42.96
C GLY A 476 2.57 -25.11 -41.93
N ILE A 477 1.84 -25.12 -40.85
CA ILE A 477 1.92 -26.15 -39.76
C ILE A 477 0.54 -26.74 -39.44
N ASP A 478 0.53 -27.95 -38.91
CA ASP A 478 -0.70 -28.59 -38.42
C ASP A 478 -0.91 -28.19 -36.97
N LEU A 479 -1.74 -27.16 -36.77
CA LEU A 479 -1.94 -26.53 -35.46
C LEU A 479 -3.32 -26.90 -34.88
N HIS A 480 -3.30 -27.74 -33.86
CA HIS A 480 -4.50 -28.08 -33.07
C HIS A 480 -4.37 -27.49 -31.66
N VAL A 481 -5.30 -26.61 -31.30
CA VAL A 481 -5.33 -25.99 -29.98
C VAL A 481 -6.57 -26.43 -29.22
N GLU A 482 -6.38 -27.27 -28.21
CA GLU A 482 -7.38 -27.58 -27.24
C GLU A 482 -7.24 -26.63 -26.04
N HIS A 483 -8.29 -25.91 -25.71
CA HIS A 483 -8.32 -25.04 -24.56
C HIS A 483 -9.39 -25.47 -23.56
N THR A 484 -8.95 -25.86 -22.37
CA THR A 484 -9.83 -26.04 -21.21
C THR A 484 -9.73 -24.79 -20.33
N ALA A 485 -10.86 -24.16 -20.01
CA ALA A 485 -10.87 -22.94 -19.22
C ALA A 485 -10.30 -23.21 -17.81
N ASP A 486 -9.27 -22.46 -17.41
CA ASP A 486 -8.80 -22.44 -16.02
C ASP A 486 -9.83 -21.69 -15.18
N LEU A 487 -10.69 -22.42 -14.53
CA LEU A 487 -11.62 -21.84 -13.55
C LEU A 487 -10.89 -21.62 -12.22
N PRO A 488 -11.17 -20.52 -11.49
CA PRO A 488 -10.78 -20.38 -10.10
C PRO A 488 -11.32 -21.53 -9.26
N ASP A 489 -10.71 -21.76 -8.08
CA ASP A 489 -11.22 -22.76 -7.14
C ASP A 489 -12.72 -22.53 -6.89
N LEU A 490 -13.55 -23.52 -7.23
CA LEU A 490 -14.98 -23.46 -7.07
C LEU A 490 -15.36 -23.75 -5.62
N ASN A 491 -16.21 -22.89 -5.06
CA ASN A 491 -16.87 -23.13 -3.80
C ASN A 491 -18.24 -23.72 -4.05
N GLU A 492 -18.67 -24.64 -3.21
CA GLU A 492 -20.07 -25.10 -3.19
C GLU A 492 -20.92 -24.16 -2.34
N TRP A 493 -22.10 -23.82 -2.87
CA TRP A 493 -23.07 -22.95 -2.24
C TRP A 493 -24.42 -23.66 -2.21
N GLU A 494 -25.02 -23.78 -1.03
CA GLU A 494 -26.33 -24.38 -0.81
C GLU A 494 -27.41 -23.30 -0.79
N CYS A 495 -28.45 -23.46 -1.59
CA CYS A 495 -29.63 -22.61 -1.59
C CYS A 495 -30.38 -22.78 -0.27
N VAL A 496 -30.54 -21.69 0.47
CA VAL A 496 -31.23 -21.71 1.79
C VAL A 496 -32.57 -20.99 1.76
N ALA A 497 -32.81 -20.12 0.78
CA ALA A 497 -34.08 -19.44 0.61
C ALA A 497 -34.28 -19.00 -0.84
N ARG A 498 -35.54 -18.96 -1.26
CA ARG A 498 -36.01 -18.50 -2.57
C ARG A 498 -37.27 -17.67 -2.42
N LYS A 499 -37.37 -16.58 -3.18
CA LYS A 499 -38.60 -15.78 -3.32
C LYS A 499 -38.81 -15.43 -4.78
N ASP A 500 -39.99 -15.76 -5.33
CA ASP A 500 -40.34 -15.61 -6.75
C ASP A 500 -41.19 -14.37 -7.02
N PHE A 501 -40.97 -13.77 -8.21
CA PHE A 501 -41.61 -12.55 -8.68
C PHE A 501 -41.90 -12.61 -10.19
N GLY A 502 -42.73 -11.71 -10.69
CA GLY A 502 -42.92 -11.43 -12.12
C GLY A 502 -43.67 -12.52 -12.89
N GLN A 503 -44.38 -13.41 -12.22
CA GLN A 503 -45.15 -14.49 -12.86
C GLN A 503 -46.30 -13.96 -13.71
N ALA A 504 -46.93 -12.86 -13.30
CA ALA A 504 -48.04 -12.25 -14.01
C ALA A 504 -47.68 -11.72 -15.42
N TYR A 505 -46.41 -11.44 -15.68
CA TYR A 505 -45.93 -10.90 -16.95
C TYR A 505 -45.02 -11.86 -17.74
N GLN A 506 -45.09 -13.15 -17.46
CA GLN A 506 -44.29 -14.21 -18.10
C GLN A 506 -42.77 -13.94 -18.10
N THR A 507 -42.31 -13.17 -17.13
CA THR A 507 -40.87 -12.88 -16.90
C THR A 507 -40.51 -13.25 -15.47
N PRO A 508 -40.44 -14.54 -15.15
CA PRO A 508 -40.15 -15.01 -13.81
C PRO A 508 -38.79 -14.49 -13.33
N LYS A 509 -38.76 -14.00 -12.09
CA LYS A 509 -37.55 -13.58 -11.38
C LYS A 509 -37.52 -14.30 -10.05
N SER A 510 -36.32 -14.63 -9.60
CA SER A 510 -36.13 -15.26 -8.29
C SER A 510 -35.03 -14.52 -7.52
N ILE A 511 -35.26 -14.22 -6.26
CA ILE A 511 -34.24 -13.89 -5.29
C ILE A 511 -33.81 -15.19 -4.64
N LEU A 512 -32.53 -15.50 -4.72
CA LEU A 512 -31.90 -16.71 -4.19
C LEU A 512 -30.89 -16.36 -3.13
N ARG A 513 -30.98 -17.01 -1.96
CA ARG A 513 -29.99 -16.92 -0.88
C ARG A 513 -29.22 -18.21 -0.76
N PHE A 514 -27.93 -18.10 -0.61
CA PHE A 514 -27.03 -19.24 -0.50
C PHE A 514 -26.16 -19.14 0.73
N ARG A 515 -25.77 -20.30 1.25
CA ARG A 515 -24.76 -20.45 2.31
C ARG A 515 -23.59 -21.27 1.76
N ALA A 516 -22.38 -20.86 2.08
CA ALA A 516 -21.19 -21.64 1.71
C ALA A 516 -21.22 -22.99 2.42
N VAL A 517 -21.03 -24.08 1.67
CA VAL A 517 -20.87 -25.42 2.21
C VAL A 517 -19.45 -25.53 2.76
N GLN A 518 -19.31 -25.87 4.06
CA GLN A 518 -18.02 -26.07 4.68
C GLN A 518 -17.40 -27.37 4.18
N THR A 519 -16.29 -27.29 3.46
CA THR A 519 -15.45 -28.46 3.15
C THR A 519 -14.74 -28.94 4.42
N LYS A 520 -14.61 -30.27 4.59
CA LYS A 520 -14.00 -30.94 5.76
C LYS A 520 -12.63 -30.33 6.13
N PRO A 521 -12.29 -30.23 7.44
CA PRO A 521 -11.00 -29.69 7.88
C PRO A 521 -9.83 -30.52 7.32
N GLY A 522 -8.80 -29.85 6.82
CA GLY A 522 -7.58 -30.48 6.34
C GLY A 522 -6.86 -31.24 7.47
N ARG A 523 -6.03 -32.21 7.10
CA ARG A 523 -5.37 -33.25 7.92
C ARG A 523 -4.56 -32.76 9.14
N PHE A 524 -4.44 -31.44 9.37
CA PHE A 524 -3.70 -30.82 10.48
C PHE A 524 -4.49 -29.83 11.33
N GLY A 525 -5.83 -29.84 11.29
CA GLY A 525 -6.65 -29.08 12.24
C GLY A 525 -6.56 -27.53 12.13
N LEU A 526 -5.72 -26.99 11.26
CA LEU A 526 -5.46 -25.55 11.07
C LEU A 526 -6.19 -24.93 9.88
N SER A 527 -7.03 -25.69 9.20
CA SER A 527 -7.87 -25.15 8.12
C SER A 527 -9.04 -24.38 8.72
N ARG A 528 -8.81 -23.14 9.11
CA ARG A 528 -9.84 -22.13 9.09
C ARG A 528 -10.25 -21.99 7.62
N ALA A 529 -11.32 -22.68 7.21
CA ALA A 529 -11.97 -22.37 5.95
C ALA A 529 -12.32 -20.88 6.00
N ALA A 530 -11.51 -20.06 5.33
CA ALA A 530 -11.74 -18.63 5.27
C ALA A 530 -13.11 -18.46 4.63
N ARG A 531 -14.10 -17.98 5.39
CA ARG A 531 -15.43 -17.64 4.83
C ARG A 531 -15.16 -16.75 3.63
N PRO A 532 -15.76 -17.03 2.44
CA PRO A 532 -15.55 -16.21 1.27
C PRO A 532 -15.85 -14.75 1.62
N SER A 533 -14.89 -13.86 1.40
CA SER A 533 -15.08 -12.43 1.63
C SER A 533 -15.61 -11.80 0.37
N PHE A 534 -16.79 -11.18 0.44
CA PHE A 534 -17.43 -10.48 -0.67
C PHE A 534 -18.23 -9.28 -0.18
N LYS A 535 -18.57 -8.40 -1.09
CA LYS A 535 -19.36 -7.19 -0.85
C LYS A 535 -20.51 -7.11 -1.83
N ALA A 536 -21.57 -6.40 -1.46
CA ALA A 536 -22.63 -6.04 -2.40
C ALA A 536 -22.05 -5.33 -3.63
N GLY A 537 -22.45 -5.76 -4.82
CA GLY A 537 -21.92 -5.34 -6.10
C GLY A 537 -20.70 -6.12 -6.61
N ASP A 538 -20.09 -7.01 -5.81
CA ASP A 538 -19.18 -8.03 -6.34
C ASP A 538 -19.97 -9.05 -7.16
N LEU A 539 -19.30 -9.91 -7.92
CA LEU A 539 -19.92 -10.90 -8.79
C LEU A 539 -19.72 -12.31 -8.22
N ILE A 540 -20.70 -13.19 -8.44
CA ILE A 540 -20.50 -14.62 -8.38
C ILE A 540 -20.50 -15.20 -9.80
N GLY A 541 -19.41 -15.88 -10.18
CA GLY A 541 -19.35 -16.70 -11.38
C GLY A 541 -19.90 -18.09 -11.06
N ILE A 542 -21.08 -18.44 -11.61
CA ILE A 542 -21.72 -19.73 -11.41
C ILE A 542 -21.48 -20.59 -12.63
N LEU A 543 -21.01 -21.82 -12.40
CA LEU A 543 -20.82 -22.81 -13.45
C LEU A 543 -22.10 -23.65 -13.59
N PRO A 544 -22.88 -23.47 -14.67
CA PRO A 544 -24.09 -24.25 -14.85
C PRO A 544 -23.79 -25.71 -15.24
N LYS A 545 -24.61 -26.65 -14.81
CA LYS A 545 -24.47 -28.05 -15.24
C LYS A 545 -24.58 -28.13 -16.76
N GLY A 546 -23.62 -28.80 -17.40
CA GLY A 546 -23.54 -28.93 -18.85
C GLY A 546 -22.85 -27.80 -19.60
N SER A 547 -22.09 -26.93 -18.89
CA SER A 547 -21.28 -25.90 -19.52
C SER A 547 -20.01 -25.62 -18.70
N ASP A 548 -18.89 -25.42 -19.35
CA ASP A 548 -17.61 -25.02 -18.73
C ASP A 548 -17.44 -23.49 -18.69
N VAL A 549 -18.46 -22.73 -19.11
CA VAL A 549 -18.43 -21.27 -19.13
C VAL A 549 -19.26 -20.71 -17.99
N PRO A 550 -18.65 -20.00 -17.03
CA PRO A 550 -19.38 -19.40 -15.91
C PRO A 550 -20.32 -18.28 -16.38
N ARG A 551 -21.41 -18.09 -15.63
CA ARG A 551 -22.29 -16.92 -15.77
C ARG A 551 -22.20 -16.08 -14.51
N PHE A 552 -22.09 -14.77 -14.70
CA PHE A 552 -21.86 -13.83 -13.61
C PHE A 552 -23.19 -13.19 -13.17
N TYR A 553 -23.34 -13.10 -11.84
CA TYR A 553 -24.46 -12.43 -11.19
C TYR A 553 -23.97 -11.48 -10.12
N SER A 554 -24.51 -10.27 -10.08
CA SER A 554 -24.14 -9.24 -9.12
C SER A 554 -24.71 -9.56 -7.74
N LEU A 555 -23.86 -9.47 -6.71
CA LEU A 555 -24.22 -9.83 -5.35
C LEU A 555 -25.08 -8.74 -4.70
N ALA A 556 -26.22 -9.16 -4.16
CA ALA A 556 -27.15 -8.34 -3.39
C ALA A 556 -26.86 -8.36 -1.88
N SER A 557 -25.73 -8.95 -1.46
CA SER A 557 -25.35 -9.08 -0.06
C SER A 557 -23.84 -8.93 0.12
N SER A 558 -23.43 -8.76 1.36
CA SER A 558 -22.03 -8.78 1.80
C SER A 558 -21.78 -9.99 2.71
N ALA A 559 -20.53 -10.38 2.88
CA ALA A 559 -20.16 -11.50 3.76
C ALA A 559 -20.62 -11.30 5.22
N SER A 560 -20.77 -10.04 5.67
CA SER A 560 -21.32 -9.67 6.99
C SER A 560 -22.78 -10.06 7.18
N ASP A 561 -23.56 -10.22 6.08
CA ASP A 561 -24.98 -10.58 6.13
C ASP A 561 -25.18 -12.07 6.46
N GLY A 562 -24.11 -12.88 6.42
CA GLY A 562 -24.14 -14.32 6.73
C GLY A 562 -24.67 -15.21 5.59
N PHE A 563 -25.08 -14.63 4.49
CA PHE A 563 -25.55 -15.31 3.26
C PHE A 563 -25.07 -14.58 2.01
N LEU A 564 -25.02 -15.30 0.91
CA LEU A 564 -24.82 -14.75 -0.43
C LEU A 564 -26.19 -14.67 -1.12
N GLU A 565 -26.54 -13.51 -1.68
CA GLU A 565 -27.83 -13.26 -2.33
C GLU A 565 -27.64 -12.75 -3.76
N ILE A 566 -28.42 -13.30 -4.68
CA ILE A 566 -28.55 -12.84 -6.07
C ILE A 566 -30.00 -12.74 -6.49
N ALA A 567 -30.30 -11.85 -7.43
CA ALA A 567 -31.57 -11.82 -8.14
C ALA A 567 -31.35 -12.27 -9.57
N VAL A 568 -32.15 -13.22 -10.01
CA VAL A 568 -32.07 -13.86 -11.34
C VAL A 568 -33.32 -13.63 -12.10
N SER A 569 -33.25 -13.18 -13.36
CA SER A 569 -34.35 -13.16 -14.32
C SER A 569 -34.23 -14.39 -15.22
N LYS A 570 -35.27 -15.15 -15.38
CA LYS A 570 -35.30 -16.32 -16.27
C LYS A 570 -35.36 -15.86 -17.71
N HIS A 571 -34.31 -16.15 -18.48
CA HIS A 571 -34.25 -15.88 -19.90
C HIS A 571 -34.76 -17.09 -20.70
N PRO A 572 -35.60 -16.91 -21.73
CA PRO A 572 -35.98 -17.99 -22.64
C PRO A 572 -34.72 -18.65 -23.23
N GLY A 573 -34.61 -19.98 -23.10
CA GLY A 573 -33.43 -20.72 -23.58
C GLY A 573 -32.16 -20.53 -22.76
N GLY A 574 -32.17 -19.74 -21.70
CA GLY A 574 -31.01 -19.48 -20.87
C GLY A 574 -30.65 -20.66 -19.95
N LEU A 575 -29.54 -21.35 -20.18
CA LEU A 575 -29.12 -22.53 -19.43
C LEU A 575 -28.97 -22.24 -17.92
N CYS A 576 -28.13 -21.28 -17.56
CA CYS A 576 -27.84 -20.95 -16.16
C CYS A 576 -29.03 -20.32 -15.43
N SER A 577 -29.71 -19.33 -16.04
CA SER A 577 -30.89 -18.69 -15.46
C SER A 577 -32.03 -19.66 -15.31
N GLY A 578 -32.21 -20.63 -16.26
CA GLY A 578 -33.18 -21.71 -16.18
C GLY A 578 -32.89 -22.63 -15.00
N GLN A 579 -31.64 -23.06 -14.81
CA GLN A 579 -31.23 -23.90 -13.67
C GLN A 579 -31.44 -23.17 -12.34
N LEU A 580 -30.99 -21.92 -12.23
CA LEU A 580 -31.10 -21.12 -11.00
C LEU A 580 -32.57 -20.86 -10.60
N CYS A 581 -33.42 -20.53 -11.56
CA CYS A 581 -34.83 -20.31 -11.29
C CYS A 581 -35.64 -21.62 -10.97
N ASN A 582 -34.97 -22.78 -11.06
CA ASN A 582 -35.55 -24.07 -10.66
C ASN A 582 -34.98 -24.60 -9.34
N LEU A 583 -33.99 -23.91 -8.73
CA LEU A 583 -33.42 -24.34 -7.45
C LEU A 583 -34.42 -24.19 -6.32
N GLY A 584 -34.46 -25.21 -5.43
CA GLY A 584 -35.13 -25.17 -4.14
C GLY A 584 -34.15 -25.11 -2.97
N PRO A 585 -34.64 -24.89 -1.74
CA PRO A 585 -33.83 -25.02 -0.53
C PRO A 585 -33.21 -26.42 -0.45
N GLY A 586 -31.88 -26.45 -0.14
CA GLY A 586 -31.06 -27.68 -0.11
C GLY A 586 -30.31 -27.96 -1.43
N ASP A 587 -30.69 -27.38 -2.55
CA ASP A 587 -29.97 -27.53 -3.80
C ASP A 587 -28.61 -26.79 -3.78
N ARG A 588 -27.64 -27.30 -4.54
CA ARG A 588 -26.31 -26.79 -4.56
C ARG A 588 -25.87 -26.28 -5.92
N ILE A 589 -25.05 -25.21 -5.89
CA ILE A 589 -24.38 -24.66 -7.06
C ILE A 589 -22.88 -24.61 -6.81
N ALA A 590 -22.11 -24.71 -7.89
CA ALA A 590 -20.67 -24.47 -7.89
C ALA A 590 -20.38 -23.08 -8.44
N GLY A 591 -19.58 -22.29 -7.72
CA GLY A 591 -19.25 -20.93 -8.15
C GLY A 591 -18.09 -20.33 -7.39
N PHE A 592 -17.57 -19.22 -7.92
CA PHE A 592 -16.46 -18.45 -7.33
C PHE A 592 -16.81 -16.96 -7.26
N ILE A 593 -16.25 -16.28 -6.25
CA ILE A 593 -16.44 -14.83 -6.08
C ILE A 593 -15.42 -14.08 -6.92
N GLN A 594 -15.91 -13.14 -7.71
CA GLN A 594 -15.10 -12.20 -8.47
C GLN A 594 -15.32 -10.77 -7.92
N PRO A 595 -14.31 -10.14 -7.31
CA PRO A 595 -14.43 -8.78 -6.83
C PRO A 595 -14.71 -7.78 -7.96
N ASN A 596 -15.73 -6.95 -7.78
CA ASN A 596 -16.04 -5.84 -8.67
C ASN A 596 -15.74 -4.50 -7.97
N ALA A 597 -14.44 -4.16 -7.86
CA ALA A 597 -13.98 -3.02 -7.06
C ALA A 597 -14.52 -1.66 -7.53
N ARG A 598 -15.05 -1.56 -8.74
CA ARG A 598 -15.64 -0.34 -9.28
C ARG A 598 -17.12 -0.20 -8.92
N PHE A 599 -17.82 -1.32 -8.64
CA PHE A 599 -19.23 -1.32 -8.36
C PHE A 599 -19.56 -1.78 -6.93
N ASN A 600 -19.02 -1.07 -5.95
CA ASN A 600 -19.35 -1.23 -4.52
C ASN A 600 -19.72 0.13 -3.95
N MET A 601 -20.41 0.14 -2.78
CA MET A 601 -20.79 1.39 -2.10
C MET A 601 -19.61 2.35 -2.01
N PRO A 602 -19.71 3.57 -2.56
CA PRO A 602 -18.62 4.54 -2.55
C PRO A 602 -18.26 4.99 -1.15
N ARG A 603 -16.99 5.29 -0.91
CA ARG A 603 -16.48 5.77 0.38
C ARG A 603 -16.67 7.28 0.51
N GLY A 604 -16.63 7.78 1.75
CA GLY A 604 -16.74 9.21 2.04
C GLY A 604 -18.16 9.63 2.41
N LYS A 605 -18.36 10.95 2.65
CA LYS A 605 -19.61 11.52 3.17
C LYS A 605 -20.54 12.08 2.08
N ALA A 606 -20.05 12.19 0.83
CA ALA A 606 -20.86 12.69 -0.29
C ALA A 606 -22.06 11.78 -0.54
N PRO A 607 -23.21 12.31 -1.00
CA PRO A 607 -24.39 11.51 -1.33
C PRO A 607 -24.10 10.41 -2.36
N VAL A 608 -24.94 9.37 -2.40
CA VAL A 608 -24.94 8.39 -3.48
C VAL A 608 -26.32 8.25 -4.09
N ILE A 609 -26.37 8.27 -5.41
CA ILE A 609 -27.58 8.10 -6.21
C ILE A 609 -27.51 6.69 -6.81
N LEU A 610 -28.44 5.84 -6.41
CA LEU A 610 -28.54 4.44 -6.80
C LEU A 610 -29.70 4.30 -7.79
N ILE A 611 -29.44 3.84 -9.01
CA ILE A 611 -30.45 3.75 -10.08
C ILE A 611 -30.49 2.32 -10.60
N GLY A 612 -31.61 1.67 -10.50
CA GLY A 612 -31.74 0.29 -10.95
C GLY A 612 -33.12 -0.07 -11.47
N ALA A 613 -33.20 -1.08 -12.35
CA ALA A 613 -34.47 -1.63 -12.80
C ALA A 613 -34.43 -3.16 -12.85
N GLY A 614 -35.57 -3.77 -12.52
CA GLY A 614 -35.70 -5.22 -12.48
C GLY A 614 -34.73 -5.87 -11.50
N THR A 615 -33.99 -6.89 -11.95
CA THR A 615 -32.95 -7.55 -11.11
C THR A 615 -31.77 -6.67 -10.79
N GLY A 616 -31.53 -5.58 -11.54
CA GLY A 616 -30.48 -4.61 -11.25
C GLY A 616 -30.69 -3.82 -9.95
N VAL A 617 -31.89 -3.83 -9.38
CA VAL A 617 -32.12 -3.24 -8.04
C VAL A 617 -31.39 -4.03 -6.94
N ALA A 618 -31.15 -5.32 -7.15
CA ALA A 618 -30.61 -6.23 -6.14
C ALA A 618 -29.25 -5.81 -5.55
N PRO A 619 -28.17 -5.60 -6.34
CA PRO A 619 -26.89 -5.16 -5.77
C PRO A 619 -26.97 -3.80 -5.08
N LEU A 620 -27.84 -2.90 -5.56
CA LEU A 620 -28.06 -1.59 -4.96
C LEU A 620 -28.73 -1.71 -3.58
N VAL A 621 -29.70 -2.61 -3.44
CA VAL A 621 -30.31 -2.94 -2.14
C VAL A 621 -29.29 -3.56 -1.19
N GLY A 622 -28.40 -4.42 -1.68
CA GLY A 622 -27.29 -4.95 -0.89
C GLY A 622 -26.34 -3.86 -0.40
N MET A 623 -26.08 -2.84 -1.22
CA MET A 623 -25.26 -1.68 -0.82
C MET A 623 -25.97 -0.86 0.26
N VAL A 624 -27.28 -0.64 0.14
CA VAL A 624 -28.11 0.04 1.16
C VAL A 624 -28.12 -0.78 2.46
N ARG A 625 -28.23 -2.11 2.39
CA ARG A 625 -28.18 -3.03 3.54
C ARG A 625 -26.86 -2.85 4.31
N ALA A 626 -25.76 -2.71 3.61
CA ALA A 626 -24.44 -2.50 4.18
C ALA A 626 -24.13 -1.04 4.56
N ASN A 627 -25.09 -0.11 4.45
CA ASN A 627 -24.92 1.31 4.75
C ASN A 627 -25.08 1.60 6.24
N ASP A 628 -24.26 1.01 7.10
CA ASP A 628 -24.25 1.24 8.54
C ASP A 628 -23.78 2.64 8.93
N ALA A 629 -22.97 3.28 8.08
CA ALA A 629 -22.50 4.64 8.27
C ALA A 629 -23.57 5.72 7.96
N LEU A 630 -24.79 5.32 7.57
CA LEU A 630 -25.90 6.18 7.21
C LEU A 630 -25.52 7.26 6.17
N LYS A 631 -24.65 6.89 5.21
CA LYS A 631 -24.32 7.74 4.07
C LYS A 631 -25.62 8.13 3.35
N PRO A 632 -25.80 9.41 2.97
CA PRO A 632 -27.00 9.82 2.27
C PRO A 632 -27.17 9.07 0.95
N ALA A 633 -28.04 8.07 0.92
CA ALA A 633 -28.33 7.24 -0.24
C ALA A 633 -29.76 7.53 -0.75
N TYR A 634 -29.88 7.66 -2.07
CA TYR A 634 -31.13 7.93 -2.79
C TYR A 634 -31.31 6.85 -3.83
N LEU A 635 -32.43 6.10 -3.75
CA LEU A 635 -32.69 4.96 -4.62
C LEU A 635 -33.80 5.29 -5.62
N PHE A 636 -33.50 5.11 -6.91
CA PHE A 636 -34.46 5.12 -8.01
C PHE A 636 -34.65 3.68 -8.48
N ALA A 637 -35.83 3.09 -8.26
CA ALA A 637 -36.10 1.68 -8.52
C ALA A 637 -37.22 1.53 -9.55
N GLY A 638 -36.88 0.94 -10.71
CA GLY A 638 -37.83 0.64 -11.78
C GLY A 638 -38.29 -0.82 -11.75
N SER A 639 -39.57 -1.03 -11.91
CA SER A 639 -40.17 -2.36 -12.12
C SER A 639 -41.36 -2.28 -13.08
N ARG A 640 -41.99 -3.41 -13.40
CA ARG A 640 -43.16 -3.43 -14.30
C ARG A 640 -44.43 -3.08 -13.55
N ASP A 641 -44.58 -3.67 -12.37
CA ASP A 641 -45.80 -3.61 -11.60
C ASP A 641 -45.53 -3.65 -10.10
N PRO A 642 -46.26 -2.86 -9.27
CA PRO A 642 -46.00 -2.78 -7.84
C PRO A 642 -46.39 -4.04 -7.05
N GLN A 643 -47.25 -4.89 -7.58
CA GLN A 643 -47.75 -6.05 -6.84
C GLN A 643 -46.98 -7.33 -7.18
N SER A 644 -46.67 -7.55 -8.45
CA SER A 644 -46.08 -8.81 -8.91
C SER A 644 -44.58 -8.74 -9.19
N ASP A 645 -44.01 -7.53 -9.48
CA ASP A 645 -42.65 -7.40 -10.01
C ASP A 645 -41.71 -6.51 -9.15
N GLN A 646 -42.17 -5.97 -8.02
CA GLN A 646 -41.41 -5.12 -7.16
C GLN A 646 -40.53 -5.94 -6.18
N LEU A 647 -39.24 -6.09 -6.52
CA LEU A 647 -38.26 -6.77 -5.68
C LEU A 647 -37.91 -5.93 -4.43
N TYR A 648 -37.69 -6.60 -3.30
CA TYR A 648 -37.16 -6.00 -2.03
C TYR A 648 -38.06 -4.93 -1.39
N ARG A 649 -39.32 -4.80 -1.72
CA ARG A 649 -40.20 -3.74 -1.19
C ARG A 649 -40.15 -3.62 0.33
N GLU A 650 -40.35 -4.71 1.05
CA GLU A 650 -40.40 -4.74 2.52
C GLU A 650 -39.04 -4.37 3.14
N GLU A 651 -37.93 -4.84 2.54
CA GLU A 651 -36.57 -4.50 3.00
C GLU A 651 -36.26 -3.03 2.75
N ILE A 652 -36.57 -2.48 1.58
CA ILE A 652 -36.38 -1.07 1.24
C ILE A 652 -37.19 -0.17 2.19
N ASP A 653 -38.43 -0.52 2.51
CA ASP A 653 -39.24 0.22 3.48
C ASP A 653 -38.61 0.21 4.88
N THR A 654 -38.04 -0.92 5.28
CA THR A 654 -37.29 -1.04 6.54
C THR A 654 -36.02 -0.16 6.52
N PHE A 655 -35.28 -0.15 5.41
CA PHE A 655 -34.09 0.68 5.25
C PHE A 655 -34.41 2.18 5.24
N ARG A 656 -35.56 2.57 4.69
CA ARG A 656 -36.05 3.94 4.76
C ARG A 656 -36.37 4.37 6.19
N LYS A 657 -37.04 3.50 6.96
CA LYS A 657 -37.37 3.76 8.37
C LYS A 657 -36.10 3.86 9.25
N SER A 658 -35.08 3.07 8.96
CA SER A 658 -33.81 3.07 9.69
C SER A 658 -32.80 4.16 9.22
N GLY A 659 -33.15 4.94 8.19
CA GLY A 659 -32.27 6.00 7.65
C GLY A 659 -31.13 5.50 6.77
N ARG A 660 -31.05 4.20 6.46
CA ARG A 660 -30.03 3.64 5.56
C ARG A 660 -30.22 4.08 4.10
N VAL A 661 -31.44 4.42 3.70
CA VAL A 661 -31.78 5.13 2.46
C VAL A 661 -32.66 6.33 2.82
N ARG A 662 -32.29 7.50 2.29
CA ARG A 662 -33.01 8.76 2.60
C ARG A 662 -34.31 8.91 1.83
N ASN A 663 -34.29 8.57 0.56
CA ASN A 663 -35.44 8.67 -0.33
C ASN A 663 -35.43 7.52 -1.33
N VAL A 664 -36.63 7.08 -1.69
CA VAL A 664 -36.86 6.03 -2.68
C VAL A 664 -37.90 6.51 -3.67
N SER A 665 -37.55 6.53 -4.94
CA SER A 665 -38.45 6.82 -6.05
C SER A 665 -38.74 5.56 -6.83
N TYR A 666 -39.99 5.11 -6.85
CA TYR A 666 -40.41 3.97 -7.60
C TYR A 666 -41.01 4.36 -8.96
N SER A 667 -40.70 3.59 -10.00
CA SER A 667 -41.26 3.73 -11.34
C SER A 667 -41.85 2.40 -11.80
N PHE A 668 -43.09 2.42 -12.31
CA PHE A 668 -43.78 1.23 -12.78
C PHE A 668 -44.16 1.41 -14.23
N SER A 669 -43.64 0.57 -15.12
CA SER A 669 -43.77 0.76 -16.57
C SER A 669 -45.02 0.08 -17.20
N ARG A 670 -45.74 -0.78 -16.46
CA ARG A 670 -46.85 -1.54 -16.96
C ARG A 670 -48.16 -1.30 -16.20
N VAL A 671 -48.33 -0.10 -15.68
CA VAL A 671 -49.52 0.40 -15.03
C VAL A 671 -50.11 1.57 -15.84
N PRO A 672 -51.40 1.89 -15.73
CA PRO A 672 -52.00 3.08 -16.35
C PRO A 672 -51.22 4.33 -15.92
N GLY A 673 -50.75 5.17 -16.87
CA GLY A 673 -49.90 6.31 -16.60
C GLY A 673 -48.46 5.93 -16.21
N GLY A 674 -48.03 4.71 -16.55
CA GLY A 674 -46.72 4.16 -16.17
C GLY A 674 -45.54 4.96 -16.68
N ALA A 675 -44.44 4.94 -15.90
CA ALA A 675 -43.22 5.64 -16.19
C ALA A 675 -42.00 4.70 -16.03
N TYR A 676 -40.95 4.99 -16.75
CA TYR A 676 -39.66 4.33 -16.57
C TYR A 676 -38.79 5.09 -15.55
N VAL A 677 -37.70 4.47 -15.10
CA VAL A 677 -36.80 5.07 -14.12
C VAL A 677 -36.17 6.38 -14.61
N GLN A 678 -35.90 6.51 -15.91
CA GLN A 678 -35.38 7.74 -16.52
C GLN A 678 -36.38 8.91 -16.45
N ASP A 679 -37.69 8.64 -16.43
CA ASP A 679 -38.71 9.67 -16.29
C ASP A 679 -38.76 10.19 -14.85
N ALA A 680 -38.58 9.28 -13.87
CA ALA A 680 -38.43 9.69 -12.47
C ALA A 680 -37.17 10.53 -12.23
N LEU A 681 -36.07 10.28 -12.94
CA LEU A 681 -34.87 11.13 -12.86
C LEU A 681 -35.16 12.55 -13.36
N ARG A 682 -35.86 12.70 -14.49
CA ARG A 682 -36.29 14.03 -15.02
C ARG A 682 -37.24 14.75 -14.06
N ALA A 683 -38.18 14.02 -13.47
CA ALA A 683 -39.12 14.59 -12.49
C ALA A 683 -38.41 15.09 -11.21
N ASN A 684 -37.27 14.50 -10.85
CA ASN A 684 -36.46 14.86 -9.67
C ASN A 684 -35.20 15.67 -10.03
N ALA A 685 -35.20 16.38 -11.17
CA ALA A 685 -34.05 17.06 -11.73
C ALA A 685 -33.34 18.01 -10.74
N GLU A 686 -34.09 18.84 -10.00
CA GLU A 686 -33.53 19.81 -9.06
C GLU A 686 -32.82 19.11 -7.88
N GLU A 687 -33.40 18.04 -7.36
CA GLU A 687 -32.77 17.28 -6.28
C GLU A 687 -31.49 16.57 -6.76
N LEU A 688 -31.50 16.02 -7.96
CA LEU A 688 -30.34 15.39 -8.59
C LEU A 688 -29.21 16.43 -8.79
N ARG A 689 -29.52 17.62 -9.34
CA ARG A 689 -28.55 18.69 -9.50
C ARG A 689 -27.92 19.12 -8.18
N ARG A 690 -28.73 19.26 -7.13
CA ARG A 690 -28.28 19.57 -5.78
C ARG A 690 -27.29 18.53 -5.27
N MET A 691 -27.62 17.25 -5.36
CA MET A 691 -26.76 16.15 -4.91
C MET A 691 -25.45 16.09 -5.71
N VAL A 692 -25.51 16.26 -7.03
CA VAL A 692 -24.32 16.24 -7.88
C VAL A 692 -23.37 17.41 -7.58
N ARG A 693 -23.91 18.61 -7.25
CA ARG A 693 -23.11 19.75 -6.74
C ARG A 693 -22.42 19.41 -5.41
N GLN A 694 -23.05 18.62 -4.54
CA GLN A 694 -22.48 18.14 -3.28
C GLN A 694 -21.45 17.02 -3.46
N GLY A 695 -21.13 16.66 -4.69
CA GLY A 695 -20.14 15.61 -5.00
C GLY A 695 -20.72 14.20 -5.05
N ALA A 696 -22.03 14.04 -5.28
CA ALA A 696 -22.65 12.72 -5.32
C ALA A 696 -22.01 11.78 -6.34
N ASP A 697 -21.90 10.49 -5.93
CA ASP A 697 -21.61 9.38 -6.82
C ASP A 697 -22.91 8.83 -7.41
N ILE A 698 -22.88 8.39 -8.67
CA ILE A 698 -24.02 7.78 -9.36
C ILE A 698 -23.67 6.33 -9.69
N MET A 699 -24.55 5.41 -9.29
CA MET A 699 -24.39 3.98 -9.54
C MET A 699 -25.62 3.41 -10.22
N ILE A 700 -25.40 2.71 -11.32
CA ILE A 700 -26.48 2.22 -12.19
C ILE A 700 -26.35 0.70 -12.35
N CYS A 701 -27.46 -0.04 -12.20
CA CYS A 701 -27.48 -1.46 -12.49
C CYS A 701 -28.78 -1.88 -13.16
N GLY A 702 -28.63 -2.66 -14.25
CA GLY A 702 -29.77 -3.19 -15.00
C GLY A 702 -29.46 -3.51 -16.46
N GLY A 703 -30.49 -3.66 -17.29
CA GLY A 703 -30.31 -3.96 -18.71
C GLY A 703 -29.75 -2.79 -19.51
N THR A 704 -29.07 -3.09 -20.62
CA THR A 704 -28.38 -2.12 -21.51
C THR A 704 -29.30 -0.98 -21.95
N SER A 705 -30.51 -1.27 -22.42
CA SER A 705 -31.47 -0.25 -22.88
C SER A 705 -31.92 0.71 -21.74
N MET A 706 -31.99 0.21 -20.50
CA MET A 706 -32.29 1.04 -19.33
C MET A 706 -31.10 1.97 -19.04
N ALA A 707 -29.88 1.47 -19.05
CA ALA A 707 -28.68 2.28 -18.80
C ALA A 707 -28.52 3.40 -19.83
N GLU A 708 -28.77 3.13 -21.11
CA GLU A 708 -28.78 4.15 -22.19
C GLU A 708 -29.85 5.24 -21.93
N GLY A 709 -31.08 4.83 -21.58
CA GLY A 709 -32.14 5.76 -21.25
C GLY A 709 -31.82 6.62 -20.03
N VAL A 710 -31.21 6.03 -19.00
CA VAL A 710 -30.74 6.73 -17.79
C VAL A 710 -29.62 7.71 -18.12
N SER A 711 -28.63 7.28 -18.91
CA SER A 711 -27.52 8.14 -19.34
C SER A 711 -28.01 9.38 -20.04
N LYS A 712 -28.94 9.22 -21.02
CA LYS A 712 -29.55 10.34 -21.72
C LYS A 712 -30.35 11.26 -20.79
N ALA A 713 -31.13 10.69 -19.87
CA ALA A 713 -31.88 11.48 -18.89
C ALA A 713 -30.97 12.26 -17.95
N LEU A 714 -29.83 11.68 -17.54
CA LEU A 714 -28.83 12.35 -16.71
C LEU A 714 -28.13 13.47 -17.48
N ASP A 715 -27.80 13.28 -18.75
CA ASP A 715 -27.23 14.36 -19.57
C ASP A 715 -28.21 15.54 -19.71
N ASP A 716 -29.53 15.26 -19.94
CA ASP A 716 -30.59 16.27 -19.95
C ASP A 716 -30.68 17.02 -18.61
N VAL A 717 -30.65 16.29 -17.50
CA VAL A 717 -30.78 16.84 -16.13
C VAL A 717 -29.55 17.65 -15.74
N LEU A 718 -28.35 17.20 -16.08
CA LEU A 718 -27.08 17.79 -15.64
C LEU A 718 -26.53 18.84 -16.59
N GLY A 719 -27.08 18.95 -17.81
CA GLY A 719 -26.69 19.94 -18.81
C GLY A 719 -26.62 21.37 -18.27
N PRO A 720 -27.62 21.88 -17.49
CA PRO A 720 -27.55 23.19 -16.87
C PRO A 720 -26.39 23.41 -15.90
N LEU A 721 -25.72 22.35 -15.43
CA LEU A 721 -24.50 22.41 -14.60
C LEU A 721 -23.21 22.36 -15.42
N GLY A 722 -23.30 22.28 -16.75
CA GLY A 722 -22.14 22.03 -17.62
C GLY A 722 -21.49 20.66 -17.38
N LEU A 723 -22.24 19.68 -16.88
CA LEU A 723 -21.81 18.33 -16.59
C LEU A 723 -22.47 17.33 -17.54
N THR A 724 -21.72 16.32 -17.94
CA THR A 724 -22.20 15.18 -18.73
C THR A 724 -21.87 13.88 -18.00
N VAL A 725 -22.57 12.81 -18.34
CA VAL A 725 -22.26 11.45 -17.86
C VAL A 725 -20.81 11.09 -18.18
N GLN A 726 -20.30 11.45 -19.36
CA GLN A 726 -18.91 11.20 -19.75
C GLN A 726 -17.91 11.89 -18.81
N LYS A 727 -18.18 13.13 -18.39
CA LYS A 727 -17.34 13.86 -17.45
C LYS A 727 -17.38 13.25 -16.06
N LEU A 728 -18.56 12.86 -15.58
CA LEU A 728 -18.71 12.17 -14.29
C LEU A 728 -18.02 10.80 -14.30
N ARG A 729 -18.03 10.08 -15.44
CA ARG A 729 -17.31 8.82 -15.62
C ARG A 729 -15.79 9.04 -15.56
N ALA A 730 -15.28 10.08 -16.21
CA ALA A 730 -13.86 10.47 -16.16
C ALA A 730 -13.41 10.88 -14.75
N ASP A 731 -14.30 11.53 -13.99
CA ASP A 731 -14.07 11.92 -12.59
C ASP A 731 -14.21 10.74 -11.60
N GLY A 732 -14.63 9.55 -12.07
CA GLY A 732 -14.87 8.35 -11.26
C GLY A 732 -16.14 8.41 -10.40
N ARG A 733 -17.06 9.32 -10.72
CA ARG A 733 -18.33 9.57 -10.00
C ARG A 733 -19.55 8.93 -10.66
N TYR A 734 -19.37 8.24 -11.76
CA TYR A 734 -20.39 7.49 -12.47
C TYR A 734 -19.91 6.06 -12.71
N GLN A 735 -20.67 5.09 -12.26
CA GLN A 735 -20.33 3.67 -12.33
C GLN A 735 -21.57 2.89 -12.72
N GLU A 736 -21.38 1.89 -13.57
CA GLU A 736 -22.48 1.05 -14.04
C GLU A 736 -22.09 -0.42 -14.03
N ASP A 737 -23.10 -1.27 -13.79
CA ASP A 737 -23.05 -2.73 -13.88
C ASP A 737 -24.23 -3.16 -14.73
N VAL A 738 -24.00 -3.31 -16.04
CA VAL A 738 -25.01 -3.48 -17.08
C VAL A 738 -24.90 -4.85 -17.70
N TYR A 739 -26.01 -5.52 -17.96
CA TYR A 739 -26.10 -6.88 -18.50
C TYR A 739 -27.18 -7.03 -19.57
#